data_b774a751da5536379b8fdc204c93a716
#
_entry.id   b774a751da5536379b8fdc204c93a716
#
_cell.length_a   1.000
_cell.length_b   1.000
_cell.length_c   1.000
_cell.angle_alpha   90.00
_cell.angle_beta   90.00
_cell.angle_gamma   90.00
#
_symmetry.space_group_name_H-M   'P 1'
#
loop_
_entity.id
_entity.type
_entity.pdbx_description
1 polymer ?
#
loop_
_entity_poly.entity_id
_entity_poly.type
_entity_poly.pdbx_seq_one_letter_code
_entity_poly.pdbx_strand_id
1 'polypeptide(L)'
;MSDALAGLRVVEIGEQIAAPYCTKLLVDLGAEVVKVERPAGDPLRSWGPGGGLFEYLNAGKHGLTVDLGMSSGLAQVHEMIAQADVLVEDLPAGSADRFEWGLDREALERINPGLVVVRISDYGQEGPRRAQPSTPLTLQAAAGWVNTREFGRAPVQAGARIPEYIVGGYAALAALTALRISTVEQDRVVEADVSAFEALLSTLPYPMLLAERLKSMGLPPNSKAAPMLGIVRAADGWIGINCLTGQHWLDVCAMMGLPEFGEHQLAIMLGGPERDEFFAKAQPWLDSMPVADLVELSQAMRIPAAPINDGSSILDCPQYRDRDFFVDAGPEGARFQRPGAPFRLSKTPAGAPRPAPLLGGADTVQWSTGRERDASEADAATPFAGLKVFDLSTFWAGAYLTCYLGAFGADVVKVESIQRPDGHRYSGSLLRSSDDWYEVGPLWQGTNLNKRDVTLDLSSDAGLELARRLAADADVVIENFSPRVVEQFGLDYDSLVKINPGVIMVRMPGFGLEGPWRDYVGWALNIEQLSGMSAVTGYADGPPCNLQGPADPIAGVHATVALLAALEHRRRTGEGQLIEVAQIEVGAAVTAEPVIEYSLTQRVREREGNRHRHYAQGVYAAAGEDDWVALSVRDDADWAAVTEVVGRPDLRDDPKFVSADARLAHHGEFDEVIAEYAATRSAEEFAEALLGRGVPAQRLMTGDRMYDVDQLDARGFYEDLDHRIAGRQRFPGWPFRITPGPSRHHRSPSPTLGQHNDEVLGALGLTPDEISTLRERRVIGERLLNA
;
A
#
# COMPACT_ATOMS: atom_id res chain seq x y z
N MET A 1 30.05 8.81 1.41
CA MET A 1 29.34 7.51 1.28
C MET A 1 28.52 7.63 0.01
N SER A 2 28.49 6.64 -0.86
CA SER A 2 27.66 6.68 -2.07
C SER A 2 26.25 6.25 -1.70
N ASP A 3 25.22 6.97 -2.19
CA ASP A 3 23.81 6.64 -1.98
C ASP A 3 23.47 5.28 -2.57
N ALA A 4 22.36 4.68 -2.14
CA ALA A 4 21.96 3.32 -2.55
C ALA A 4 21.78 3.24 -4.09
N LEU A 5 21.16 4.24 -4.70
CA LEU A 5 20.93 4.35 -6.14
C LEU A 5 21.84 5.38 -6.83
N ALA A 6 23.03 5.64 -6.27
CA ALA A 6 23.98 6.59 -6.87
C ALA A 6 24.26 6.26 -8.35
N GLY A 7 24.18 7.28 -9.22
CA GLY A 7 24.36 7.15 -10.66
C GLY A 7 23.16 6.67 -11.45
N LEU A 8 22.03 6.33 -10.79
CA LEU A 8 20.77 6.05 -11.47
C LEU A 8 20.13 7.35 -12.00
N ARG A 9 19.86 7.43 -13.29
CA ARG A 9 19.34 8.60 -14.00
C ARG A 9 17.90 8.36 -14.44
N VAL A 10 17.00 9.22 -14.00
CA VAL A 10 15.55 9.06 -14.22
C VAL A 10 14.97 10.30 -14.88
N VAL A 11 14.26 10.14 -15.97
CA VAL A 11 13.41 11.18 -16.57
C VAL A 11 11.98 10.95 -16.14
N GLU A 12 11.32 11.97 -15.62
CA GLU A 12 9.91 11.94 -15.25
C GLU A 12 9.10 12.86 -16.17
N ILE A 13 8.11 12.27 -16.86
CA ILE A 13 7.08 12.98 -17.62
C ILE A 13 5.74 12.62 -17.01
N GLY A 14 5.45 13.14 -15.83
CA GLY A 14 4.25 12.81 -15.07
C GLY A 14 3.76 13.97 -14.23
N GLU A 15 2.50 13.96 -13.91
CA GLU A 15 1.83 14.99 -13.13
C GLU A 15 1.10 14.37 -11.92
N GLN A 16 0.46 15.18 -11.10
CA GLN A 16 -0.32 14.73 -9.93
C GLN A 16 0.56 14.02 -8.88
N ILE A 17 0.16 12.83 -8.40
CA ILE A 17 0.81 12.16 -7.26
C ILE A 17 1.58 10.91 -7.67
N ALA A 18 1.03 10.03 -8.48
CA ALA A 18 1.59 8.69 -8.67
C ALA A 18 3.01 8.69 -9.28
N ALA A 19 3.21 9.34 -10.42
CA ALA A 19 4.53 9.43 -11.05
C ALA A 19 5.52 10.26 -10.21
N PRO A 20 5.16 11.46 -9.70
CA PRO A 20 6.03 12.21 -8.79
C PRO A 20 6.38 11.47 -7.49
N TYR A 21 5.48 10.69 -6.91
CA TYR A 21 5.80 9.89 -5.72
C TYR A 21 6.71 8.71 -6.02
N CYS A 22 6.50 8.03 -7.14
CA CYS A 22 7.42 7.00 -7.63
C CYS A 22 8.86 7.52 -7.67
N THR A 23 9.08 8.62 -8.36
CA THR A 23 10.42 9.19 -8.54
C THR A 23 10.94 9.88 -7.27
N LYS A 24 10.06 10.38 -6.38
CA LYS A 24 10.45 10.84 -5.05
C LYS A 24 11.12 9.72 -4.23
N LEU A 25 10.55 8.52 -4.22
CA LEU A 25 11.15 7.38 -3.52
C LEU A 25 12.53 7.03 -4.09
N LEU A 26 12.71 7.15 -5.40
CA LEU A 26 14.01 6.94 -6.04
C LEU A 26 15.01 8.04 -5.67
N VAL A 27 14.57 9.32 -5.58
CA VAL A 27 15.41 10.45 -5.11
C VAL A 27 15.83 10.26 -3.66
N ASP A 28 14.91 9.84 -2.78
CA ASP A 28 15.21 9.60 -1.36
C ASP A 28 16.27 8.48 -1.17
N LEU A 29 16.40 7.59 -2.17
CA LEU A 29 17.43 6.54 -2.24
C LEU A 29 18.67 6.93 -3.04
N GLY A 30 18.74 8.17 -3.53
CA GLY A 30 19.92 8.75 -4.16
C GLY A 30 19.96 8.74 -5.70
N ALA A 31 18.84 8.47 -6.37
CA ALA A 31 18.75 8.62 -7.83
C ALA A 31 18.75 10.09 -8.23
N GLU A 32 19.29 10.39 -9.42
CA GLU A 32 19.14 11.67 -10.09
C GLU A 32 17.86 11.67 -10.93
N VAL A 33 16.93 12.58 -10.63
CA VAL A 33 15.65 12.68 -11.33
C VAL A 33 15.51 14.04 -12.01
N VAL A 34 15.16 14.04 -13.29
CA VAL A 34 14.77 15.23 -14.05
C VAL A 34 13.27 15.18 -14.28
N LYS A 35 12.54 16.11 -13.64
CA LYS A 35 11.12 16.32 -13.87
C LYS A 35 10.91 17.23 -15.06
N VAL A 36 10.28 16.73 -16.10
CA VAL A 36 9.86 17.49 -17.26
C VAL A 36 8.50 18.12 -17.00
N GLU A 37 8.41 19.44 -17.12
CA GLU A 37 7.16 20.17 -16.97
C GLU A 37 6.83 20.95 -18.23
N ARG A 38 5.55 21.06 -18.55
CA ARG A 38 5.07 22.00 -19.58
C ARG A 38 5.25 23.45 -19.09
N PRO A 39 5.21 24.48 -19.98
CA PRO A 39 5.35 25.88 -19.56
C PRO A 39 4.36 26.37 -18.52
N ALA A 40 3.17 25.76 -18.46
CA ALA A 40 2.17 26.07 -17.44
C ALA A 40 2.49 25.47 -16.05
N GLY A 41 3.45 24.55 -15.98
CA GLY A 41 3.81 23.82 -14.76
C GLY A 41 2.88 22.64 -14.45
N ASP A 42 3.28 21.86 -13.45
CA ASP A 42 2.46 20.77 -12.88
C ASP A 42 1.26 21.37 -12.13
N PRO A 43 0.04 20.83 -12.29
CA PRO A 43 -1.15 21.26 -11.54
C PRO A 43 -0.97 21.29 -10.02
N LEU A 44 -0.10 20.46 -9.46
CA LEU A 44 0.19 20.44 -8.01
C LEU A 44 0.85 21.71 -7.50
N ARG A 45 1.43 22.55 -8.36
CA ARG A 45 2.00 23.85 -7.95
C ARG A 45 0.93 24.79 -7.40
N SER A 46 -0.32 24.63 -7.86
CA SER A 46 -1.49 25.40 -7.39
C SER A 46 -2.46 24.57 -6.52
N TRP A 47 -2.12 23.32 -6.24
CA TRP A 47 -2.93 22.45 -5.40
C TRP A 47 -2.71 22.75 -3.92
N GLY A 48 -3.72 23.24 -3.25
CA GLY A 48 -3.64 23.58 -1.83
C GLY A 48 -2.74 24.80 -1.53
N PRO A 49 -2.52 25.09 -0.24
CA PRO A 49 -1.80 26.28 0.19
C PRO A 49 -0.30 26.21 -0.17
N GLY A 50 0.22 27.28 -0.74
CA GLY A 50 1.65 27.50 -0.94
C GLY A 50 2.38 26.51 -1.84
N GLY A 51 1.66 25.65 -2.60
CA GLY A 51 2.30 24.60 -3.41
C GLY A 51 3.06 23.55 -2.58
N GLY A 52 2.73 23.41 -1.30
CA GLY A 52 3.45 22.55 -0.36
C GLY A 52 3.46 21.07 -0.77
N LEU A 53 2.38 20.60 -1.40
CA LEU A 53 2.32 19.22 -1.90
C LEU A 53 3.28 19.01 -3.09
N PHE A 54 3.40 19.99 -4.00
CA PHE A 54 4.40 19.95 -5.07
C PHE A 54 5.82 19.90 -4.50
N GLU A 55 6.10 20.75 -3.49
CA GLU A 55 7.39 20.79 -2.79
C GLU A 55 7.72 19.43 -2.17
N TYR A 56 6.76 18.77 -1.54
CA TYR A 56 6.96 17.44 -0.94
C TYR A 56 7.29 16.36 -1.98
N LEU A 57 6.50 16.28 -3.05
CA LEU A 57 6.62 15.23 -4.07
C LEU A 57 7.83 15.42 -5.00
N ASN A 58 8.32 16.64 -5.14
CA ASN A 58 9.37 16.96 -6.10
C ASN A 58 10.67 17.45 -5.44
N ALA A 59 10.77 17.37 -4.12
CA ALA A 59 11.97 17.68 -3.37
C ALA A 59 13.18 16.90 -3.90
N GLY A 60 14.27 17.61 -4.17
CA GLY A 60 15.54 17.04 -4.62
C GLY A 60 15.64 16.68 -6.10
N LYS A 61 14.57 16.83 -6.88
CA LYS A 61 14.59 16.66 -8.34
C LYS A 61 15.20 17.89 -9.04
N HIS A 62 15.67 17.69 -10.27
CA HIS A 62 15.98 18.74 -11.22
C HIS A 62 14.74 19.07 -12.06
N GLY A 63 14.56 20.31 -12.46
CA GLY A 63 13.43 20.73 -13.29
C GLY A 63 13.88 21.03 -14.75
N LEU A 64 13.09 20.59 -15.70
CA LEU A 64 13.20 20.94 -17.11
C LEU A 64 11.84 21.44 -17.60
N THR A 65 11.73 22.73 -17.91
CA THR A 65 10.47 23.32 -18.41
C THR A 65 10.55 23.45 -19.93
N VAL A 66 9.75 22.67 -20.64
CA VAL A 66 9.74 22.63 -22.11
C VAL A 66 8.32 22.48 -22.66
N ASP A 67 8.10 23.00 -23.86
CA ASP A 67 6.89 22.76 -24.64
C ASP A 67 7.10 21.53 -25.52
N LEU A 68 6.46 20.42 -25.17
CA LEU A 68 6.51 19.16 -25.90
C LEU A 68 5.76 19.23 -27.26
N GLY A 69 4.97 20.26 -27.52
CA GLY A 69 4.42 20.56 -28.83
C GLY A 69 5.43 21.19 -29.80
N MET A 70 6.60 21.60 -29.29
CA MET A 70 7.65 22.21 -30.10
C MET A 70 8.80 21.22 -30.33
N SER A 71 9.30 21.13 -31.57
CA SER A 71 10.42 20.23 -31.93
C SER A 71 11.69 20.48 -31.12
N SER A 72 11.94 21.71 -30.70
CA SER A 72 13.09 22.07 -29.85
C SER A 72 12.93 21.51 -28.42
N GLY A 73 11.72 21.50 -27.87
CA GLY A 73 11.44 20.93 -26.56
C GLY A 73 11.56 19.40 -26.58
N LEU A 74 11.00 18.77 -27.62
CA LEU A 74 11.14 17.32 -27.83
C LEU A 74 12.61 16.90 -27.96
N ALA A 75 13.42 17.66 -28.73
CA ALA A 75 14.85 17.34 -28.87
C ALA A 75 15.59 17.36 -27.52
N GLN A 76 15.28 18.29 -26.61
CA GLN A 76 15.88 18.36 -25.28
C GLN A 76 15.48 17.14 -24.44
N VAL A 77 14.20 16.74 -24.46
CA VAL A 77 13.73 15.57 -23.70
C VAL A 77 14.34 14.28 -24.26
N HIS A 78 14.43 14.13 -25.59
CA HIS A 78 15.07 12.97 -26.21
C HIS A 78 16.57 12.88 -25.86
N GLU A 79 17.26 14.02 -25.76
CA GLU A 79 18.66 14.06 -25.30
C GLU A 79 18.81 13.56 -23.86
N MET A 80 17.87 13.95 -22.96
CA MET A 80 17.84 13.45 -21.59
C MET A 80 17.55 11.93 -21.56
N ILE A 81 16.55 11.47 -22.32
CA ILE A 81 16.19 10.03 -22.40
C ILE A 81 17.34 9.20 -22.97
N ALA A 82 18.10 9.71 -23.95
CA ALA A 82 19.25 8.99 -24.53
C ALA A 82 20.33 8.63 -23.47
N GLN A 83 20.36 9.35 -22.37
CA GLN A 83 21.33 9.15 -21.29
C GLN A 83 20.71 8.59 -20.03
N ALA A 84 19.39 8.45 -19.96
CA ALA A 84 18.66 7.97 -18.79
C ALA A 84 18.73 6.44 -18.67
N ASP A 85 18.53 5.95 -17.45
CA ASP A 85 18.32 4.54 -17.15
C ASP A 85 16.83 4.21 -17.07
N VAL A 86 16.01 5.16 -16.62
CA VAL A 86 14.57 4.99 -16.42
C VAL A 86 13.80 6.21 -16.96
N LEU A 87 12.71 5.95 -17.66
CA LEU A 87 11.67 6.92 -17.98
C LEU A 87 10.41 6.55 -17.20
N VAL A 88 9.84 7.48 -16.44
CA VAL A 88 8.54 7.33 -15.78
C VAL A 88 7.54 8.28 -16.41
N GLU A 89 6.40 7.77 -16.88
CA GLU A 89 5.34 8.59 -17.47
C GLU A 89 3.94 8.12 -17.03
N ASP A 90 2.98 9.04 -16.98
CA ASP A 90 1.58 8.77 -16.61
C ASP A 90 0.58 9.21 -17.70
N LEU A 91 1.01 9.21 -18.94
CA LEU A 91 0.12 9.50 -20.07
C LEU A 91 -1.00 8.43 -20.18
N PRO A 92 -2.24 8.86 -20.46
CA PRO A 92 -3.33 7.91 -20.65
C PRO A 92 -3.00 6.83 -21.66
N ALA A 93 -3.54 5.63 -21.45
CA ALA A 93 -3.37 4.54 -22.39
C ALA A 93 -3.91 4.92 -23.79
N GLY A 94 -3.09 4.71 -24.83
CA GLY A 94 -3.45 5.09 -26.19
C GLY A 94 -3.42 6.59 -26.49
N SER A 95 -2.81 7.40 -25.61
CA SER A 95 -2.62 8.85 -25.85
C SER A 95 -1.93 9.10 -27.19
N ALA A 96 -2.48 10.03 -27.99
CA ALA A 96 -1.84 10.52 -29.21
C ALA A 96 -0.49 11.19 -28.93
N ASP A 97 -0.42 11.94 -27.81
CA ASP A 97 0.79 12.63 -27.37
C ASP A 97 1.99 11.68 -27.27
N ARG A 98 1.79 10.44 -26.80
CA ARG A 98 2.87 9.45 -26.71
C ARG A 98 3.54 9.19 -28.05
N PHE A 99 2.78 9.07 -29.13
CA PHE A 99 3.30 8.89 -30.48
C PHE A 99 3.87 10.18 -31.07
N GLU A 100 3.18 11.30 -30.85
CA GLU A 100 3.63 12.62 -31.35
C GLU A 100 4.94 13.05 -30.67
N TRP A 101 5.13 12.69 -29.40
CA TRP A 101 6.34 13.00 -28.63
C TRP A 101 7.45 11.95 -28.80
N GLY A 102 7.22 10.88 -29.57
CA GLY A 102 8.19 9.81 -29.78
C GLY A 102 8.53 9.06 -28.50
N LEU A 103 7.54 8.82 -27.66
CA LEU A 103 7.63 8.05 -26.40
C LEU A 103 7.02 6.64 -26.54
N ASP A 104 6.64 6.26 -27.77
CA ASP A 104 6.28 4.87 -28.06
C ASP A 104 7.53 3.98 -28.03
N ARG A 105 7.30 2.69 -27.86
CA ARG A 105 8.38 1.71 -27.70
C ARG A 105 9.40 1.73 -28.84
N GLU A 106 8.96 1.79 -30.10
CA GLU A 106 9.84 1.76 -31.27
C GLU A 106 10.73 3.01 -31.36
N ALA A 107 10.17 4.18 -30.98
CA ALA A 107 10.92 5.42 -30.92
C ALA A 107 11.96 5.39 -29.80
N LEU A 108 11.58 4.92 -28.61
CA LEU A 108 12.47 4.81 -27.46
C LEU A 108 13.60 3.79 -27.68
N GLU A 109 13.33 2.65 -28.35
CA GLU A 109 14.36 1.68 -28.72
C GLU A 109 15.41 2.28 -29.68
N ARG A 110 15.02 3.22 -30.54
CA ARG A 110 15.98 3.97 -31.38
C ARG A 110 16.80 4.99 -30.60
N ILE A 111 16.21 5.59 -29.56
CA ILE A 111 16.88 6.61 -28.73
C ILE A 111 17.81 5.95 -27.73
N ASN A 112 17.34 4.96 -27.00
CA ASN A 112 18.05 4.29 -25.91
C ASN A 112 17.54 2.84 -25.73
N PRO A 113 18.12 1.84 -26.41
CA PRO A 113 17.65 0.45 -26.34
C PRO A 113 17.73 -0.15 -24.94
N GLY A 114 18.62 0.33 -24.07
CA GLY A 114 18.74 -0.17 -22.70
C GLY A 114 17.84 0.56 -21.67
N LEU A 115 16.86 1.35 -22.14
CA LEU A 115 15.98 2.14 -21.26
C LEU A 115 14.95 1.24 -20.57
N VAL A 116 14.70 1.53 -19.29
CA VAL A 116 13.51 1.05 -18.59
C VAL A 116 12.41 2.10 -18.72
N VAL A 117 11.20 1.70 -19.08
CA VAL A 117 10.04 2.58 -19.20
C VAL A 117 8.96 2.15 -18.23
N VAL A 118 8.55 3.02 -17.33
CA VAL A 118 7.43 2.81 -16.39
C VAL A 118 6.24 3.62 -16.84
N ARG A 119 5.19 2.96 -17.28
CA ARG A 119 3.93 3.58 -17.71
C ARG A 119 2.86 3.39 -16.66
N ILE A 120 2.42 4.49 -16.08
CA ILE A 120 1.35 4.48 -15.07
C ILE A 120 0.04 4.87 -15.74
N SER A 121 -1.00 4.07 -15.57
CA SER A 121 -2.33 4.42 -16.06
C SER A 121 -3.43 3.78 -15.21
N ASP A 122 -4.65 4.28 -15.35
CA ASP A 122 -5.75 3.89 -14.48
C ASP A 122 -6.09 2.39 -14.56
N TYR A 123 -6.18 1.84 -15.79
CA TYR A 123 -6.52 0.45 -16.03
C TYR A 123 -5.41 -0.37 -16.73
N GLY A 124 -4.20 0.19 -16.86
CA GLY A 124 -3.11 -0.40 -17.64
C GLY A 124 -3.20 -0.06 -19.13
N GLN A 125 -2.14 -0.41 -19.87
CA GLN A 125 -2.01 -0.05 -21.30
C GLN A 125 -2.82 -0.96 -22.23
N GLU A 126 -3.33 -2.08 -21.74
CA GLU A 126 -4.06 -3.10 -22.49
C GLU A 126 -5.40 -3.42 -21.84
N GLY A 127 -6.25 -4.12 -22.57
CA GLY A 127 -7.56 -4.58 -22.12
C GLY A 127 -8.72 -3.65 -22.51
N PRO A 128 -9.99 -4.09 -22.28
CA PRO A 128 -11.17 -3.39 -22.75
C PRO A 128 -11.40 -2.04 -22.06
N ARG A 129 -10.93 -1.86 -20.81
CA ARG A 129 -11.14 -0.63 -20.04
C ARG A 129 -9.95 0.33 -20.10
N ARG A 130 -8.90 0.06 -20.90
CA ARG A 130 -7.69 0.89 -20.95
C ARG A 130 -7.96 2.39 -21.19
N ALA A 131 -9.01 2.74 -21.94
CA ALA A 131 -9.39 4.11 -22.26
C ALA A 131 -10.68 4.54 -21.53
N GLN A 132 -11.15 3.77 -20.52
CA GLN A 132 -12.33 4.11 -19.75
C GLN A 132 -12.06 5.36 -18.91
N PRO A 133 -12.94 6.37 -18.94
CA PRO A 133 -12.79 7.56 -18.11
C PRO A 133 -12.90 7.17 -16.63
N SER A 134 -12.03 7.75 -15.80
CA SER A 134 -11.98 7.52 -14.37
C SER A 134 -11.59 8.76 -13.58
N THR A 135 -11.79 8.67 -12.30
CA THR A 135 -11.32 9.61 -11.28
C THR A 135 -10.84 8.81 -10.06
N PRO A 136 -10.13 9.41 -9.11
CA PRO A 136 -9.76 8.72 -7.87
C PRO A 136 -10.95 8.05 -7.16
N LEU A 137 -12.14 8.68 -7.14
CA LEU A 137 -13.34 8.09 -6.55
C LEU A 137 -13.81 6.84 -7.32
N THR A 138 -13.91 6.93 -8.65
CA THR A 138 -14.43 5.81 -9.45
C THR A 138 -13.43 4.65 -9.53
N LEU A 139 -12.12 4.90 -9.48
CA LEU A 139 -11.10 3.85 -9.33
C LEU A 139 -11.20 3.14 -7.98
N GLN A 140 -11.37 3.91 -6.89
CA GLN A 140 -11.61 3.32 -5.57
C GLN A 140 -12.89 2.50 -5.55
N ALA A 141 -13.96 2.97 -6.21
CA ALA A 141 -15.20 2.22 -6.34
C ALA A 141 -15.02 0.91 -7.12
N ALA A 142 -14.28 0.95 -8.23
CA ALA A 142 -13.95 -0.23 -9.03
C ALA A 142 -13.13 -1.28 -8.26
N ALA A 143 -12.24 -0.83 -7.36
CA ALA A 143 -11.36 -1.69 -6.59
C ALA A 143 -11.92 -2.08 -5.20
N GLY A 144 -13.15 -1.71 -4.85
CA GLY A 144 -13.77 -2.03 -3.56
C GLY A 144 -13.26 -1.21 -2.37
N TRP A 145 -12.58 -0.09 -2.63
CA TRP A 145 -12.07 0.81 -1.58
C TRP A 145 -13.13 1.79 -1.08
N VAL A 146 -14.15 2.11 -1.89
CA VAL A 146 -15.35 2.81 -1.43
C VAL A 146 -16.22 1.80 -0.70
N ASN A 147 -16.30 1.92 0.62
CA ASN A 147 -16.89 0.91 1.48
C ASN A 147 -17.72 1.54 2.61
N THR A 148 -18.67 0.77 3.16
CA THR A 148 -19.39 1.15 4.37
C THR A 148 -18.43 1.10 5.56
N ARG A 149 -18.11 2.27 6.10
CA ARG A 149 -17.19 2.42 7.24
C ARG A 149 -17.92 2.84 8.52
N GLU A 150 -19.13 3.34 8.37
CA GLU A 150 -20.04 3.73 9.45
C GLU A 150 -21.41 3.09 9.19
N PHE A 151 -21.96 2.39 10.18
CA PHE A 151 -23.27 1.75 10.03
C PHE A 151 -24.37 2.77 9.75
N GLY A 152 -25.25 2.45 8.79
CA GLY A 152 -26.38 3.29 8.42
C GLY A 152 -26.05 4.49 7.53
N ARG A 153 -24.79 4.66 7.10
CA ARG A 153 -24.36 5.70 6.16
C ARG A 153 -23.97 5.12 4.80
N ALA A 154 -23.94 5.98 3.79
CA ALA A 154 -23.44 5.60 2.47
C ALA A 154 -21.97 5.16 2.53
N PRO A 155 -21.52 4.28 1.61
CA PRO A 155 -20.10 3.94 1.47
C PRO A 155 -19.26 5.20 1.22
N VAL A 156 -18.03 5.23 1.77
CA VAL A 156 -17.13 6.37 1.68
C VAL A 156 -15.74 5.96 1.21
N GLN A 157 -15.11 6.81 0.40
CA GLN A 157 -13.75 6.64 -0.11
C GLN A 157 -12.68 6.80 0.99
N ALA A 158 -11.46 6.33 0.72
CA ALA A 158 -10.27 6.72 1.48
C ALA A 158 -9.93 8.18 1.18
N GLY A 159 -9.66 8.96 2.22
CA GLY A 159 -9.36 10.38 2.12
C GLY A 159 -7.92 10.69 1.66
N ALA A 160 -7.62 11.98 1.50
CA ALA A 160 -6.28 12.54 1.25
C ALA A 160 -5.51 11.92 0.08
N ARG A 161 -6.19 11.44 -0.94
CA ARG A 161 -5.59 10.87 -2.17
C ARG A 161 -4.63 9.68 -1.91
N ILE A 162 -4.74 9.00 -0.76
CA ILE A 162 -3.91 7.85 -0.37
C ILE A 162 -3.73 6.80 -1.48
N PRO A 163 -4.77 6.42 -2.25
CA PRO A 163 -4.63 5.47 -3.34
C PRO A 163 -3.60 5.83 -4.40
N GLU A 164 -3.42 7.10 -4.71
CA GLU A 164 -2.45 7.55 -5.72
C GLU A 164 -1.01 7.40 -5.24
N TYR A 165 -0.75 7.57 -3.93
CA TYR A 165 0.56 7.25 -3.33
C TYR A 165 0.87 5.74 -3.40
N ILE A 166 -0.15 4.90 -3.22
CA ILE A 166 -0.01 3.45 -3.36
C ILE A 166 0.44 3.09 -4.77
N VAL A 167 -0.20 3.67 -5.78
CA VAL A 167 0.19 3.47 -7.19
C VAL A 167 1.64 3.91 -7.44
N GLY A 168 2.05 5.06 -6.89
CA GLY A 168 3.43 5.55 -6.97
C GLY A 168 4.44 4.62 -6.31
N GLY A 169 4.09 4.02 -5.16
CA GLY A 169 4.91 3.00 -4.50
C GLY A 169 5.11 1.75 -5.36
N TYR A 170 4.04 1.22 -5.96
CA TYR A 170 4.15 0.10 -6.89
C TYR A 170 4.91 0.45 -8.17
N ALA A 171 4.79 1.68 -8.67
CA ALA A 171 5.55 2.14 -9.83
C ALA A 171 7.06 2.19 -9.52
N ALA A 172 7.46 2.63 -8.32
CA ALA A 172 8.85 2.57 -7.89
C ALA A 172 9.37 1.14 -7.77
N LEU A 173 8.53 0.24 -7.24
CA LEU A 173 8.83 -1.19 -7.16
C LEU A 173 8.99 -1.80 -8.56
N ALA A 174 8.10 -1.50 -9.49
CA ALA A 174 8.16 -1.93 -10.88
C ALA A 174 9.41 -1.38 -11.60
N ALA A 175 9.76 -0.10 -11.36
CA ALA A 175 10.97 0.53 -11.91
C ALA A 175 12.23 -0.24 -11.51
N LEU A 176 12.42 -0.52 -10.21
CA LEU A 176 13.61 -1.22 -9.72
C LEU A 176 13.67 -2.69 -10.16
N THR A 177 12.51 -3.34 -10.28
CA THR A 177 12.45 -4.71 -10.81
C THR A 177 12.77 -4.76 -12.31
N ALA A 178 12.18 -3.85 -13.10
CA ALA A 178 12.49 -3.72 -14.52
C ALA A 178 13.97 -3.33 -14.74
N LEU A 179 14.53 -2.52 -13.85
CA LEU A 179 15.95 -2.18 -13.86
C LEU A 179 16.85 -3.42 -13.65
N ARG A 180 16.44 -4.34 -12.78
CA ARG A 180 17.13 -5.62 -12.62
C ARG A 180 17.02 -6.48 -13.87
N ILE A 181 15.87 -6.51 -14.53
CA ILE A 181 15.66 -7.23 -15.80
C ILE A 181 16.50 -6.60 -16.93
N SER A 182 16.62 -5.28 -16.99
CA SER A 182 17.42 -4.60 -18.03
C SER A 182 18.92 -4.92 -17.98
N THR A 183 19.43 -5.46 -16.86
CA THR A 183 20.82 -5.96 -16.82
C THR A 183 21.02 -7.26 -17.61
N VAL A 184 19.93 -7.97 -17.90
CA VAL A 184 19.90 -9.19 -18.75
C VAL A 184 19.57 -8.81 -20.19
N GLU A 185 18.62 -7.91 -20.37
CA GLU A 185 18.02 -7.49 -21.64
C GLU A 185 18.59 -6.13 -22.10
N GLN A 186 19.91 -6.08 -22.35
CA GLN A 186 20.63 -4.80 -22.57
C GLN A 186 20.34 -4.11 -23.91
N ASP A 187 19.86 -4.87 -24.91
CA ASP A 187 19.71 -4.40 -26.29
C ASP A 187 18.27 -4.01 -26.66
N ARG A 188 17.39 -3.94 -25.68
CA ARG A 188 15.97 -3.56 -25.88
C ARG A 188 15.36 -2.88 -24.68
N VAL A 189 14.35 -2.06 -24.93
CA VAL A 189 13.55 -1.40 -23.89
C VAL A 189 12.84 -2.44 -23.02
N VAL A 190 12.96 -2.30 -21.70
CA VAL A 190 12.18 -3.03 -20.71
C VAL A 190 11.03 -2.13 -20.25
N GLU A 191 9.81 -2.54 -20.52
CA GLU A 191 8.61 -1.76 -20.22
C GLU A 191 7.84 -2.35 -19.06
N ALA A 192 7.52 -1.54 -18.05
CA ALA A 192 6.64 -1.87 -16.92
C ALA A 192 5.32 -1.11 -17.06
N ASP A 193 4.25 -1.84 -17.37
CA ASP A 193 2.87 -1.33 -17.44
C ASP A 193 2.20 -1.45 -16.08
N VAL A 194 2.05 -0.33 -15.35
CA VAL A 194 1.48 -0.24 -14.00
C VAL A 194 0.03 0.20 -14.08
N SER A 195 -0.88 -0.61 -13.55
CA SER A 195 -2.31 -0.31 -13.47
C SER A 195 -2.70 0.16 -12.07
N ALA A 196 -3.25 1.37 -11.97
CA ALA A 196 -3.77 1.92 -10.71
C ALA A 196 -4.90 1.04 -10.13
N PHE A 197 -5.79 0.56 -10.98
CA PHE A 197 -6.86 -0.36 -10.61
C PHE A 197 -6.32 -1.65 -9.98
N GLU A 198 -5.35 -2.30 -10.63
CA GLU A 198 -4.72 -3.51 -10.11
C GLU A 198 -3.92 -3.23 -8.83
N ALA A 199 -3.31 -2.04 -8.70
CA ALA A 199 -2.56 -1.65 -7.50
C ALA A 199 -3.45 -1.61 -6.25
N LEU A 200 -4.64 -1.08 -6.37
CA LEU A 200 -5.60 -1.06 -5.27
C LEU A 200 -6.09 -2.47 -4.90
N LEU A 201 -6.32 -3.35 -5.88
CA LEU A 201 -6.71 -4.74 -5.65
C LEU A 201 -5.58 -5.55 -5.00
N SER A 202 -4.34 -5.38 -5.46
CA SER A 202 -3.17 -6.10 -4.90
C SER A 202 -2.87 -5.66 -3.47
N THR A 203 -3.15 -4.40 -3.11
CA THR A 203 -2.96 -3.89 -1.74
C THR A 203 -3.89 -4.58 -0.75
N LEU A 204 -5.09 -4.98 -1.17
CA LEU A 204 -6.05 -5.73 -0.34
C LEU A 204 -6.37 -7.08 -1.00
N PRO A 205 -5.46 -8.08 -0.94
CA PRO A 205 -5.60 -9.33 -1.68
C PRO A 205 -6.64 -10.31 -1.09
N TYR A 206 -7.25 -10.00 0.04
CA TYR A 206 -8.09 -10.93 0.79
C TYR A 206 -9.62 -10.79 0.56
N PRO A 207 -10.22 -9.66 0.12
CA PRO A 207 -11.68 -9.54 0.06
C PRO A 207 -12.34 -10.58 -0.83
N MET A 208 -11.73 -10.89 -2.00
CA MET A 208 -12.23 -11.93 -2.90
C MET A 208 -12.09 -13.34 -2.30
N LEU A 209 -10.97 -13.63 -1.65
CA LEU A 209 -10.73 -14.92 -1.00
C LEU A 209 -11.70 -15.12 0.18
N LEU A 210 -11.95 -14.07 0.95
CA LEU A 210 -12.92 -14.08 2.04
C LEU A 210 -14.33 -14.31 1.53
N ALA A 211 -14.74 -13.62 0.46
CA ALA A 211 -16.05 -13.77 -0.15
C ALA A 211 -16.29 -15.21 -0.62
N GLU A 212 -15.32 -15.81 -1.32
CA GLU A 212 -15.39 -17.22 -1.74
C GLU A 212 -15.45 -18.18 -0.54
N ARG A 213 -14.71 -17.90 0.52
CA ARG A 213 -14.76 -18.71 1.75
C ARG A 213 -16.14 -18.63 2.40
N LEU A 214 -16.70 -17.42 2.54
CA LEU A 214 -18.05 -17.24 3.09
C LEU A 214 -19.11 -17.97 2.25
N LYS A 215 -19.06 -17.85 0.91
CA LYS A 215 -19.93 -18.62 0.00
C LYS A 215 -19.82 -20.13 0.22
N SER A 216 -18.61 -20.67 0.35
CA SER A 216 -18.38 -22.10 0.59
C SER A 216 -19.00 -22.60 1.90
N MET A 217 -19.26 -21.72 2.83
CA MET A 217 -19.88 -21.98 4.14
C MET A 217 -21.38 -21.67 4.15
N GLY A 218 -21.96 -21.26 3.02
CA GLY A 218 -23.38 -20.87 2.93
C GLY A 218 -23.69 -19.53 3.61
N LEU A 219 -22.67 -18.67 3.84
CA LEU A 219 -22.83 -17.35 4.43
C LEU A 219 -22.88 -16.27 3.33
N PRO A 220 -23.51 -15.12 3.60
CA PRO A 220 -23.51 -14.01 2.67
C PRO A 220 -22.06 -13.53 2.39
N PRO A 221 -21.64 -13.44 1.12
CA PRO A 221 -20.24 -13.15 0.76
C PRO A 221 -19.77 -11.76 1.15
N ASN A 222 -20.70 -10.83 1.35
CA ASN A 222 -20.43 -9.44 1.71
C ASN A 222 -20.83 -9.12 3.16
N SER A 223 -20.76 -10.12 4.06
CA SER A 223 -21.05 -9.90 5.49
C SER A 223 -20.12 -8.81 6.06
N LYS A 224 -20.73 -7.80 6.67
CA LYS A 224 -20.03 -6.67 7.28
C LYS A 224 -19.77 -7.00 8.75
N ALA A 225 -18.52 -6.93 9.18
CA ALA A 225 -18.12 -7.01 10.58
C ALA A 225 -17.37 -5.74 10.96
N ALA A 226 -17.73 -5.15 12.09
CA ALA A 226 -17.03 -3.98 12.59
C ALA A 226 -15.79 -4.38 13.40
N PRO A 227 -14.67 -3.64 13.29
CA PRO A 227 -13.56 -3.82 14.21
C PRO A 227 -13.99 -3.65 15.67
N MET A 228 -13.39 -4.40 16.57
CA MET A 228 -13.63 -4.32 18.01
C MET A 228 -12.45 -3.65 18.71
N LEU A 229 -12.61 -2.62 19.47
CA LEU A 229 -13.74 -1.70 19.56
C LEU A 229 -13.83 -0.83 18.29
N GLY A 230 -12.71 -0.68 17.58
CA GLY A 230 -12.52 0.26 16.50
C GLY A 230 -12.20 1.67 17.05
N ILE A 231 -12.66 2.69 16.36
CA ILE A 231 -12.49 4.08 16.77
C ILE A 231 -13.67 4.48 17.67
N VAL A 232 -13.33 4.93 18.88
CA VAL A 232 -14.32 5.33 19.91
C VAL A 232 -13.98 6.71 20.47
N ARG A 233 -14.98 7.39 21.04
CA ARG A 233 -14.77 8.69 21.67
C ARG A 233 -14.24 8.51 23.09
N ALA A 234 -13.31 9.38 23.48
CA ALA A 234 -12.80 9.54 24.83
C ALA A 234 -13.09 10.96 25.35
N ALA A 235 -12.65 11.32 26.53
CA ALA A 235 -12.95 12.62 27.16
C ALA A 235 -12.56 13.83 26.30
N ASP A 236 -11.43 13.77 25.60
CA ASP A 236 -10.80 14.88 24.89
C ASP A 236 -10.55 14.62 23.38
N GLY A 237 -11.00 13.48 22.84
CA GLY A 237 -10.76 13.16 21.45
C GLY A 237 -11.21 11.76 21.01
N TRP A 238 -10.61 11.26 19.97
CA TRP A 238 -10.86 9.92 19.43
C TRP A 238 -9.68 9.00 19.67
N ILE A 239 -9.96 7.75 20.04
CA ILE A 239 -8.97 6.69 20.24
C ILE A 239 -9.36 5.46 19.43
N GLY A 240 -8.37 4.78 18.86
CA GLY A 240 -8.53 3.45 18.28
C GLY A 240 -8.09 2.38 19.25
N ILE A 241 -8.99 1.45 19.61
CA ILE A 241 -8.69 0.26 20.42
C ILE A 241 -9.02 -0.95 19.55
N ASN A 242 -8.02 -1.77 19.20
CA ASN A 242 -8.17 -2.79 18.15
C ASN A 242 -7.94 -4.21 18.69
N CYS A 243 -9.03 -4.92 18.97
CA CYS A 243 -9.01 -6.30 19.43
C CYS A 243 -9.03 -7.28 18.25
N LEU A 244 -7.87 -7.81 17.85
CA LEU A 244 -7.78 -8.83 16.79
C LEU A 244 -7.81 -10.27 17.30
N THR A 245 -7.60 -10.47 18.59
CA THR A 245 -7.60 -11.79 19.22
C THR A 245 -8.67 -11.85 20.32
N GLY A 246 -9.15 -13.05 20.61
CA GLY A 246 -10.07 -13.26 21.74
C GLY A 246 -9.48 -12.82 23.08
N GLN A 247 -8.15 -12.95 23.26
CA GLN A 247 -7.48 -12.49 24.47
C GLN A 247 -7.53 -10.96 24.60
N HIS A 248 -7.25 -10.21 23.52
CA HIS A 248 -7.39 -8.73 23.54
C HIS A 248 -8.80 -8.31 23.92
N TRP A 249 -9.81 -9.04 23.44
CA TRP A 249 -11.20 -8.76 23.79
C TRP A 249 -11.48 -8.99 25.29
N LEU A 250 -11.02 -10.11 25.84
CA LEU A 250 -11.15 -10.40 27.27
C LEU A 250 -10.44 -9.35 28.13
N ASP A 251 -9.23 -8.95 27.72
CA ASP A 251 -8.44 -7.92 28.42
C ASP A 251 -9.13 -6.55 28.38
N VAL A 252 -9.74 -6.17 27.25
CA VAL A 252 -10.53 -4.93 27.13
C VAL A 252 -11.78 -4.98 28.01
N CYS A 253 -12.53 -6.09 28.00
CA CYS A 253 -13.68 -6.25 28.89
C CYS A 253 -13.27 -6.14 30.37
N ALA A 254 -12.15 -6.74 30.75
CA ALA A 254 -11.60 -6.65 32.10
C ALA A 254 -11.16 -5.21 32.45
N MET A 255 -10.47 -4.52 31.53
CA MET A 255 -10.02 -3.13 31.68
C MET A 255 -11.20 -2.18 31.92
N MET A 256 -12.32 -2.38 31.25
CA MET A 256 -13.52 -1.57 31.38
C MET A 256 -14.45 -2.01 32.52
N GLY A 257 -14.14 -3.12 33.20
CA GLY A 257 -15.01 -3.68 34.24
C GLY A 257 -16.32 -4.30 33.72
N LEU A 258 -16.28 -4.82 32.49
CA LEU A 258 -17.41 -5.41 31.75
C LEU A 258 -17.15 -6.89 31.41
N PRO A 259 -16.73 -7.75 32.36
CA PRO A 259 -16.35 -9.13 32.06
C PRO A 259 -17.49 -9.98 31.54
N GLU A 260 -18.76 -9.60 31.75
CA GLU A 260 -19.95 -10.28 31.26
C GLU A 260 -20.04 -10.34 29.73
N PHE A 261 -19.35 -9.46 29.01
CA PHE A 261 -19.31 -9.43 27.55
C PHE A 261 -18.17 -10.27 26.95
N GLY A 262 -17.34 -10.90 27.76
CA GLY A 262 -16.16 -11.64 27.28
C GLY A 262 -16.46 -12.72 26.23
N GLU A 263 -17.59 -13.40 26.34
CA GLU A 263 -18.02 -14.46 25.40
C GLU A 263 -18.85 -13.91 24.22
N HIS A 264 -19.16 -12.61 24.17
CA HIS A 264 -20.07 -11.99 23.20
C HIS A 264 -19.36 -11.34 22.01
N GLN A 265 -18.04 -11.53 21.86
CA GLN A 265 -17.21 -10.84 20.84
C GLN A 265 -17.82 -10.89 19.45
N LEU A 266 -18.21 -12.08 18.97
CA LEU A 266 -18.73 -12.25 17.61
C LEU A 266 -20.06 -11.54 17.41
N ALA A 267 -20.99 -11.63 18.36
CA ALA A 267 -22.29 -10.97 18.30
C ALA A 267 -22.13 -9.45 18.21
N ILE A 268 -21.24 -8.89 19.04
CA ILE A 268 -20.93 -7.46 19.06
C ILE A 268 -20.24 -7.01 17.75
N MET A 269 -19.36 -7.83 17.15
CA MET A 269 -18.73 -7.55 15.86
C MET A 269 -19.73 -7.52 14.70
N LEU A 270 -20.75 -8.36 14.74
CA LEU A 270 -21.78 -8.42 13.71
C LEU A 270 -22.84 -7.29 13.84
N GLY A 271 -22.83 -6.57 14.93
CA GLY A 271 -23.78 -5.48 15.19
C GLY A 271 -25.05 -5.95 15.91
N GLY A 272 -25.99 -5.06 16.13
CA GLY A 272 -27.28 -5.34 16.76
C GLY A 272 -27.34 -5.01 18.26
N PRO A 273 -28.36 -5.51 18.98
CA PRO A 273 -28.67 -5.07 20.35
C PRO A 273 -27.54 -5.29 21.38
N GLU A 274 -26.78 -6.38 21.24
CA GLU A 274 -25.66 -6.67 22.15
C GLU A 274 -24.52 -5.65 22.00
N ARG A 275 -24.27 -5.17 20.77
CA ARG A 275 -23.32 -4.11 20.52
C ARG A 275 -23.78 -2.80 21.16
N ASP A 276 -25.06 -2.45 20.99
CA ASP A 276 -25.63 -1.24 21.57
C ASP A 276 -25.58 -1.27 23.10
N GLU A 277 -25.89 -2.43 23.72
CA GLU A 277 -25.79 -2.62 25.16
C GLU A 277 -24.35 -2.49 25.66
N PHE A 278 -23.39 -3.11 24.98
CA PHE A 278 -21.98 -2.99 25.32
C PHE A 278 -21.53 -1.53 25.30
N PHE A 279 -21.77 -0.80 24.22
CA PHE A 279 -21.35 0.59 24.09
C PHE A 279 -22.08 1.52 25.05
N ALA A 280 -23.34 1.27 25.35
CA ALA A 280 -24.06 2.01 26.38
C ALA A 280 -23.41 1.93 27.78
N LYS A 281 -22.79 0.77 28.10
CA LYS A 281 -22.05 0.57 29.36
C LYS A 281 -20.59 1.04 29.28
N ALA A 282 -19.93 0.86 28.14
CA ALA A 282 -18.53 1.19 27.96
C ALA A 282 -18.29 2.71 27.79
N GLN A 283 -19.19 3.44 27.11
CA GLN A 283 -19.00 4.84 26.77
C GLN A 283 -18.80 5.76 27.98
N PRO A 284 -19.55 5.65 29.10
CA PRO A 284 -19.30 6.46 30.28
C PRO A 284 -17.89 6.28 30.86
N TRP A 285 -17.32 5.08 30.77
CA TRP A 285 -15.96 4.80 31.21
C TRP A 285 -14.94 5.44 30.26
N LEU A 286 -15.15 5.32 28.94
CA LEU A 286 -14.32 5.98 27.92
C LEU A 286 -14.33 7.50 28.07
N ASP A 287 -15.49 8.09 28.28
CA ASP A 287 -15.66 9.54 28.47
C ASP A 287 -15.01 10.08 29.78
N SER A 288 -14.63 9.19 30.69
CA SER A 288 -14.01 9.57 31.96
C SER A 288 -12.50 9.78 31.90
N MET A 289 -11.84 9.39 30.80
CA MET A 289 -10.37 9.43 30.65
C MET A 289 -9.92 10.13 29.37
N PRO A 290 -8.82 10.91 29.44
CA PRO A 290 -8.17 11.45 28.23
C PRO A 290 -7.60 10.34 27.34
N VAL A 291 -7.48 10.63 26.03
CA VAL A 291 -6.90 9.72 25.03
C VAL A 291 -5.52 9.23 25.45
N ALA A 292 -4.66 10.11 25.96
CA ALA A 292 -3.29 9.76 26.36
C ALA A 292 -3.27 8.69 27.45
N ASP A 293 -4.10 8.85 28.51
CA ASP A 293 -4.18 7.91 29.63
C ASP A 293 -4.74 6.55 29.18
N LEU A 294 -5.74 6.57 28.28
CA LEU A 294 -6.31 5.35 27.69
C LEU A 294 -5.29 4.59 26.84
N VAL A 295 -4.45 5.30 26.08
CA VAL A 295 -3.38 4.69 25.28
C VAL A 295 -2.35 4.04 26.20
N GLU A 296 -1.87 4.76 27.25
CA GLU A 296 -0.90 4.21 28.21
C GLU A 296 -1.45 2.97 28.93
N LEU A 297 -2.69 3.05 29.43
CA LEU A 297 -3.33 1.93 30.10
C LEU A 297 -3.46 0.70 29.19
N SER A 298 -3.95 0.91 27.97
CA SER A 298 -4.12 -0.16 26.98
C SER A 298 -2.78 -0.79 26.62
N GLN A 299 -1.75 0.01 26.35
CA GLN A 299 -0.42 -0.47 25.99
C GLN A 299 0.26 -1.20 27.16
N ALA A 300 0.06 -0.77 28.40
CA ALA A 300 0.54 -1.48 29.60
C ALA A 300 -0.07 -2.89 29.71
N MET A 301 -1.30 -3.07 29.24
CA MET A 301 -2.00 -4.37 29.17
C MET A 301 -1.73 -5.11 27.84
N ARG A 302 -0.86 -4.59 26.97
CA ARG A 302 -0.58 -5.14 25.62
C ARG A 302 -1.79 -5.16 24.70
N ILE A 303 -2.75 -4.26 24.93
CA ILE A 303 -3.91 -4.04 24.05
C ILE A 303 -3.50 -3.00 23.00
N PRO A 304 -3.62 -3.31 21.71
CA PRO A 304 -3.29 -2.37 20.64
C PRO A 304 -4.21 -1.16 20.63
N ALA A 305 -3.70 -0.02 21.05
CA ALA A 305 -4.42 1.24 21.09
C ALA A 305 -3.56 2.40 20.62
N ALA A 306 -4.18 3.38 19.97
CA ALA A 306 -3.51 4.55 19.40
C ALA A 306 -4.43 5.78 19.39
N PRO A 307 -3.89 7.00 19.54
CA PRO A 307 -4.64 8.21 19.28
C PRO A 307 -4.98 8.31 17.78
N ILE A 308 -6.03 9.02 17.45
CA ILE A 308 -6.33 9.38 16.07
C ILE A 308 -5.63 10.71 15.79
N ASN A 309 -4.47 10.64 15.14
CA ASN A 309 -3.74 11.84 14.77
C ASN A 309 -4.34 12.50 13.54
N ASP A 310 -4.42 13.82 13.56
CA ASP A 310 -4.70 14.69 12.42
C ASP A 310 -3.45 15.47 11.98
N GLY A 311 -3.58 16.40 11.04
CA GLY A 311 -2.47 17.19 10.53
C GLY A 311 -1.77 18.07 11.60
N SER A 312 -2.43 18.34 12.72
CA SER A 312 -1.87 19.07 13.87
C SER A 312 -1.24 18.12 14.89
N SER A 313 -2.04 17.20 15.42
CA SER A 313 -1.63 16.35 16.54
C SER A 313 -0.50 15.38 16.19
N ILE A 314 -0.37 15.00 14.90
CA ILE A 314 0.74 14.15 14.45
C ILE A 314 2.10 14.82 14.64
N LEU A 315 2.19 16.14 14.48
CA LEU A 315 3.43 16.92 14.67
C LEU A 315 3.83 17.00 16.16
N ASP A 316 2.87 16.86 17.06
CA ASP A 316 3.10 16.83 18.50
C ASP A 316 3.26 15.42 19.06
N CYS A 317 3.05 14.39 18.26
CA CYS A 317 3.17 13.01 18.67
C CYS A 317 4.61 12.67 19.11
N PRO A 318 4.81 12.19 20.36
CA PRO A 318 6.15 11.97 20.92
C PRO A 318 7.02 11.03 20.09
N GLN A 319 6.42 10.01 19.48
CA GLN A 319 7.15 9.03 18.67
C GLN A 319 7.75 9.64 17.39
N TYR A 320 6.98 10.46 16.69
CA TYR A 320 7.48 11.13 15.48
C TYR A 320 8.52 12.22 15.81
N ARG A 321 8.34 12.93 16.93
CA ARG A 321 9.25 13.98 17.36
C ARG A 321 10.61 13.44 17.79
N ASP A 322 10.65 12.37 18.58
CA ASP A 322 11.89 11.73 19.03
C ASP A 322 12.68 11.17 17.85
N ARG A 323 11.99 10.79 16.78
CA ARG A 323 12.57 10.23 15.57
C ARG A 323 12.90 11.26 14.49
N ASP A 324 12.65 12.56 14.72
CA ASP A 324 12.84 13.65 13.75
C ASP A 324 12.25 13.35 12.37
N PHE A 325 11.06 12.70 12.34
CA PHE A 325 10.50 12.23 11.08
C PHE A 325 9.99 13.37 10.20
N PHE A 326 9.38 14.39 10.78
CA PHE A 326 8.93 15.56 10.02
C PHE A 326 10.09 16.56 9.86
N VAL A 327 10.29 17.01 8.63
CA VAL A 327 11.41 17.89 8.26
C VAL A 327 10.89 19.22 7.76
N ASP A 328 11.67 20.29 8.01
CA ASP A 328 11.40 21.62 7.51
C ASP A 328 11.62 21.70 6.00
N ALA A 329 10.69 22.35 5.30
CA ALA A 329 10.71 22.59 3.86
C ALA A 329 10.25 24.02 3.52
N GLY A 330 10.31 24.37 2.24
CA GLY A 330 9.90 25.67 1.73
C GLY A 330 10.97 26.75 1.86
N PRO A 331 10.77 27.90 1.20
CA PRO A 331 11.71 29.01 1.20
C PRO A 331 11.73 29.73 2.55
N GLU A 332 12.80 30.49 2.80
CA GLU A 332 12.90 31.35 3.98
C GLU A 332 11.72 32.34 4.03
N GLY A 333 10.99 32.34 5.17
CA GLY A 333 9.79 33.15 5.37
C GLY A 333 8.45 32.43 5.03
N ALA A 334 8.49 31.23 4.42
CA ALA A 334 7.31 30.39 4.17
C ALA A 334 7.66 28.91 4.46
N ARG A 335 8.32 28.66 5.60
CA ARG A 335 8.68 27.32 6.02
C ARG A 335 7.47 26.54 6.52
N PHE A 336 7.45 25.26 6.23
CA PHE A 336 6.45 24.31 6.70
C PHE A 336 7.08 22.95 6.98
N GLN A 337 6.39 22.08 7.69
CA GLN A 337 6.85 20.72 7.94
C GLN A 337 6.21 19.74 6.95
N ARG A 338 7.00 18.76 6.52
CA ARG A 338 6.57 17.66 5.67
C ARG A 338 7.19 16.34 6.14
N PRO A 339 6.64 15.18 5.76
CA PRO A 339 7.27 13.90 6.03
C PRO A 339 8.68 13.79 5.44
N GLY A 340 9.59 13.14 6.16
CA GLY A 340 10.89 12.70 5.67
C GLY A 340 10.80 11.46 4.78
N ALA A 341 11.94 10.78 4.57
CA ALA A 341 11.99 9.51 3.85
C ALA A 341 11.32 8.41 4.71
N PRO A 342 10.49 7.53 4.12
CA PRO A 342 9.74 6.51 4.86
C PRO A 342 10.57 5.27 5.23
N PHE A 343 11.88 5.35 5.14
CA PHE A 343 12.84 4.29 5.45
C PHE A 343 14.17 4.87 5.89
N ARG A 344 14.91 4.11 6.69
CA ARG A 344 16.28 4.45 7.14
C ARG A 344 17.22 3.31 6.74
N LEU A 345 18.28 3.65 6.00
CA LEU A 345 19.33 2.72 5.59
C LEU A 345 20.62 3.06 6.33
N SER A 346 21.20 2.10 7.03
CA SER A 346 22.32 2.35 7.96
C SER A 346 23.63 2.77 7.29
N LYS A 347 23.88 2.36 6.04
CA LYS A 347 25.08 2.75 5.29
C LYS A 347 24.84 3.76 4.18
N THR A 348 23.61 3.84 3.72
CA THR A 348 23.18 4.75 2.65
C THR A 348 21.98 5.57 3.08
N PRO A 349 22.07 6.38 4.16
CA PRO A 349 20.96 7.16 4.65
C PRO A 349 20.47 8.15 3.57
N ALA A 350 19.18 8.45 3.58
CA ALA A 350 18.62 9.48 2.72
C ALA A 350 19.38 10.80 2.89
N GLY A 351 19.65 11.47 1.78
CA GLY A 351 20.37 12.75 1.77
C GLY A 351 19.60 13.85 2.51
N ALA A 352 20.29 14.95 2.81
CA ALA A 352 19.63 16.12 3.39
C ALA A 352 18.51 16.63 2.47
N PRO A 353 17.37 17.08 3.04
CA PRO A 353 16.26 17.60 2.26
C PRO A 353 16.68 18.72 1.32
N ARG A 354 16.40 18.59 0.03
CA ARG A 354 16.62 19.61 -0.98
C ARG A 354 15.28 20.16 -1.46
N PRO A 355 15.18 21.44 -1.88
CA PRO A 355 13.92 21.98 -2.38
C PRO A 355 13.50 21.33 -3.70
N ALA A 356 12.21 21.44 -4.02
CA ALA A 356 11.69 21.12 -5.34
C ALA A 356 12.18 22.11 -6.40
N PRO A 357 12.21 21.73 -7.70
CA PRO A 357 12.64 22.63 -8.76
C PRO A 357 11.69 23.82 -8.95
N LEU A 358 12.24 24.97 -9.27
CA LEU A 358 11.46 26.13 -9.69
C LEU A 358 10.98 25.95 -11.13
N LEU A 359 9.79 26.46 -11.44
CA LEU A 359 9.30 26.48 -12.82
C LEU A 359 10.20 27.41 -13.66
N GLY A 360 10.70 26.91 -14.79
CA GLY A 360 11.64 27.64 -15.64
C GLY A 360 13.06 27.78 -15.05
N GLY A 361 13.37 27.00 -13.99
CA GLY A 361 14.59 27.22 -13.18
C GLY A 361 15.92 26.71 -13.77
N ALA A 362 15.90 25.86 -14.80
CA ALA A 362 17.14 25.38 -15.41
C ALA A 362 16.99 25.24 -16.93
N ASP A 363 17.87 25.93 -17.67
CA ASP A 363 17.91 25.84 -19.14
C ASP A 363 18.60 24.57 -19.64
N THR A 364 19.48 23.94 -18.81
CA THR A 364 20.17 22.69 -19.14
C THR A 364 20.45 21.88 -17.87
N VAL A 365 19.98 20.65 -17.85
CA VAL A 365 20.34 19.67 -16.82
C VAL A 365 21.51 18.85 -17.34
N GLN A 366 22.57 18.72 -16.55
CA GLN A 366 23.69 17.82 -16.84
C GLN A 366 23.67 16.68 -15.86
N TRP A 367 23.62 15.47 -16.37
CA TRP A 367 23.74 14.25 -15.57
C TRP A 367 25.11 14.12 -14.90
N SER A 368 25.14 13.62 -13.70
CA SER A 368 26.37 13.14 -13.08
C SER A 368 26.88 11.86 -13.80
N THR A 369 28.00 11.32 -13.33
CA THR A 369 28.52 10.05 -13.88
C THR A 369 27.51 8.94 -13.73
N GLY A 370 27.11 8.30 -14.82
CA GLY A 370 26.18 7.19 -14.83
C GLY A 370 26.74 5.94 -14.14
N ARG A 371 25.85 5.03 -13.79
CA ARG A 371 26.20 3.73 -13.23
C ARG A 371 26.76 2.79 -14.31
N GLU A 372 27.61 1.87 -13.90
CA GLU A 372 28.00 0.74 -14.76
C GLU A 372 26.82 -0.26 -14.88
N ARG A 373 26.56 -0.71 -16.10
CA ARG A 373 25.57 -1.74 -16.40
C ARG A 373 26.29 -3.08 -16.56
N ASP A 374 26.45 -3.83 -15.47
CA ASP A 374 26.99 -5.17 -15.55
C ASP A 374 25.95 -6.15 -16.09
N ALA A 375 26.35 -7.00 -17.02
CA ALA A 375 25.50 -8.10 -17.47
C ALA A 375 25.23 -9.07 -16.30
N SER A 376 23.98 -9.49 -16.14
CA SER A 376 23.56 -10.50 -15.17
C SER A 376 23.32 -11.83 -15.87
N GLU A 377 23.63 -12.93 -15.21
CA GLU A 377 23.25 -14.28 -15.65
C GLU A 377 21.81 -14.65 -15.26
N ALA A 378 21.08 -13.74 -14.56
CA ALA A 378 19.70 -13.98 -14.17
C ALA A 378 18.78 -14.12 -15.40
N ASP A 379 17.66 -14.82 -15.24
CA ASP A 379 16.59 -14.89 -16.24
C ASP A 379 15.62 -13.72 -16.06
N ALA A 380 15.19 -13.07 -17.13
CA ALA A 380 14.18 -12.04 -17.11
C ALA A 380 12.85 -12.51 -16.46
N ALA A 381 12.53 -13.78 -16.57
CA ALA A 381 11.35 -14.38 -15.92
C ALA A 381 11.51 -14.56 -14.40
N THR A 382 12.73 -14.65 -13.89
CA THR A 382 13.04 -14.83 -12.46
C THR A 382 14.21 -13.94 -12.02
N PRO A 383 14.04 -12.61 -12.03
CA PRO A 383 15.13 -11.64 -11.81
C PRO A 383 15.80 -11.74 -10.45
N PHE A 384 15.17 -12.40 -9.48
CA PHE A 384 15.73 -12.64 -8.13
C PHE A 384 16.13 -14.11 -7.91
N ALA A 385 16.27 -14.92 -8.98
CA ALA A 385 16.78 -16.28 -8.85
C ALA A 385 18.15 -16.29 -8.13
N GLY A 386 18.32 -17.23 -7.20
CA GLY A 386 19.50 -17.35 -6.36
C GLY A 386 19.55 -16.43 -5.13
N LEU A 387 18.63 -15.49 -4.98
CA LEU A 387 18.50 -14.68 -3.76
C LEU A 387 17.86 -15.53 -2.64
N LYS A 388 18.56 -15.73 -1.53
CA LYS A 388 18.10 -16.48 -0.37
C LYS A 388 17.53 -15.53 0.69
N VAL A 389 16.29 -15.76 1.08
CA VAL A 389 15.55 -14.91 2.02
C VAL A 389 15.13 -15.71 3.24
N PHE A 390 15.60 -15.29 4.42
CA PHE A 390 15.18 -15.81 5.71
C PHE A 390 14.06 -14.94 6.28
N ASP A 391 12.83 -15.45 6.24
CA ASP A 391 11.61 -14.73 6.58
C ASP A 391 11.14 -15.07 8.00
N LEU A 392 11.40 -14.17 8.95
CA LEU A 392 10.90 -14.23 10.33
C LEU A 392 9.63 -13.38 10.52
N SER A 393 9.11 -12.76 9.46
CA SER A 393 7.95 -11.88 9.58
C SER A 393 6.69 -12.62 10.04
N THR A 394 5.77 -11.89 10.67
CA THR A 394 4.45 -12.39 11.03
C THR A 394 3.38 -11.43 10.54
N PHE A 395 2.16 -11.91 10.38
CA PHE A 395 1.05 -11.12 9.85
C PHE A 395 1.33 -10.61 8.43
N TRP A 396 1.19 -9.31 8.16
CA TRP A 396 1.03 -8.81 6.80
C TRP A 396 2.28 -8.13 6.22
N ALA A 397 2.78 -7.08 6.84
CA ALA A 397 3.76 -6.17 6.23
C ALA A 397 5.01 -6.87 5.68
N GLY A 398 5.72 -7.65 6.52
CA GLY A 398 6.88 -8.41 6.10
C GLY A 398 6.54 -9.58 5.20
N ALA A 399 5.42 -10.28 5.48
CA ALA A 399 4.96 -11.38 4.64
C ALA A 399 4.60 -10.94 3.22
N TYR A 400 4.10 -9.72 3.03
CA TYR A 400 3.80 -9.12 1.73
C TYR A 400 5.08 -8.86 0.93
N LEU A 401 6.11 -8.30 1.57
CA LEU A 401 7.43 -8.10 0.97
C LEU A 401 8.04 -9.43 0.50
N THR A 402 8.03 -10.46 1.37
CA THR A 402 8.66 -11.75 1.06
C THR A 402 7.86 -12.55 0.01
N CYS A 403 6.53 -12.40 -0.03
CA CYS A 403 5.68 -12.91 -1.10
C CYS A 403 6.09 -12.32 -2.46
N TYR A 404 6.38 -11.00 -2.50
CA TYR A 404 6.87 -10.33 -3.70
C TYR A 404 8.20 -10.93 -4.18
N LEU A 405 9.20 -11.03 -3.31
CA LEU A 405 10.50 -11.60 -3.68
C LEU A 405 10.37 -13.03 -4.21
N GLY A 406 9.54 -13.85 -3.57
CA GLY A 406 9.22 -15.21 -4.01
C GLY A 406 8.57 -15.24 -5.38
N ALA A 407 7.64 -14.33 -5.67
CA ALA A 407 6.97 -14.21 -6.97
C ALA A 407 7.95 -13.96 -8.13
N PHE A 408 9.01 -13.19 -7.86
CA PHE A 408 10.04 -12.83 -8.84
C PHE A 408 11.30 -13.71 -8.75
N GLY A 409 11.25 -14.86 -8.09
CA GLY A 409 12.28 -15.90 -8.21
C GLY A 409 13.13 -16.14 -6.99
N ALA A 410 13.06 -15.33 -5.93
CA ALA A 410 13.82 -15.57 -4.71
C ALA A 410 13.42 -16.87 -4.02
N ASP A 411 14.37 -17.49 -3.34
CA ASP A 411 14.16 -18.63 -2.45
C ASP A 411 13.82 -18.13 -1.04
N VAL A 412 12.55 -18.15 -0.69
CA VAL A 412 12.04 -17.62 0.59
C VAL A 412 11.76 -18.77 1.54
N VAL A 413 12.47 -18.81 2.65
CA VAL A 413 12.23 -19.72 3.77
C VAL A 413 11.56 -18.96 4.91
N LYS A 414 10.25 -19.17 5.07
CA LYS A 414 9.49 -18.65 6.19
C LYS A 414 9.64 -19.55 7.41
N VAL A 415 9.87 -18.91 8.55
CA VAL A 415 9.98 -19.61 9.85
C VAL A 415 8.76 -19.33 10.70
N GLU A 416 8.12 -20.39 11.13
CA GLU A 416 7.01 -20.37 12.08
C GLU A 416 7.33 -21.21 13.32
N SER A 417 6.35 -21.40 14.19
CA SER A 417 6.46 -22.28 15.36
C SER A 417 5.12 -22.97 15.58
N ILE A 418 5.15 -24.26 15.90
CA ILE A 418 3.93 -25.01 16.27
C ILE A 418 3.34 -24.56 17.61
N GLN A 419 4.15 -23.87 18.44
CA GLN A 419 3.76 -23.25 19.70
C GLN A 419 3.07 -21.90 19.52
N ARG A 420 3.56 -21.10 18.54
CA ARG A 420 3.09 -19.75 18.22
C ARG A 420 3.20 -19.52 16.71
N PRO A 421 2.22 -20.01 15.92
CA PRO A 421 2.22 -19.83 14.48
C PRO A 421 1.95 -18.36 14.10
N ASP A 422 2.10 -18.05 12.82
CA ASP A 422 1.71 -16.76 12.29
C ASP A 422 0.23 -16.46 12.57
N GLY A 423 -0.06 -15.27 13.09
CA GLY A 423 -1.42 -14.85 13.42
C GLY A 423 -2.38 -14.82 12.23
N HIS A 424 -1.87 -14.69 11.00
CA HIS A 424 -2.69 -14.77 9.78
C HIS A 424 -3.32 -16.14 9.56
N ARG A 425 -2.76 -17.21 10.12
CA ARG A 425 -3.40 -18.53 10.10
C ARG A 425 -4.76 -18.54 10.82
N TYR A 426 -4.91 -17.65 11.81
CA TYR A 426 -6.16 -17.49 12.56
C TYR A 426 -7.10 -16.42 11.98
N SER A 427 -6.58 -15.48 11.20
CA SER A 427 -7.35 -14.37 10.67
C SER A 427 -8.26 -14.80 9.53
N GLY A 428 -9.56 -14.53 9.65
CA GLY A 428 -10.57 -14.90 8.65
C GLY A 428 -11.00 -16.37 8.73
N SER A 429 -10.48 -17.15 9.68
CA SER A 429 -10.96 -18.49 10.00
C SER A 429 -12.05 -18.44 11.07
N LEU A 430 -13.10 -17.65 10.80
CA LEU A 430 -14.21 -17.38 11.73
C LEU A 430 -14.94 -18.65 12.22
N LEU A 431 -14.81 -19.75 11.49
CA LEU A 431 -15.40 -21.02 11.88
C LEU A 431 -14.35 -22.14 11.78
N ARG A 432 -14.07 -22.77 12.90
CA ARG A 432 -13.26 -23.98 13.01
C ARG A 432 -14.03 -25.16 12.44
N SER A 433 -14.09 -25.26 11.12
CA SER A 433 -14.90 -26.25 10.40
C SER A 433 -14.20 -27.59 10.15
N SER A 434 -12.91 -27.69 10.44
CA SER A 434 -12.08 -28.89 10.23
C SER A 434 -10.85 -28.86 11.16
N ASP A 435 -10.16 -30.00 11.32
CA ASP A 435 -8.91 -30.08 12.10
C ASP A 435 -7.78 -29.20 11.51
N ASP A 436 -7.85 -28.88 10.22
CA ASP A 436 -6.87 -28.07 9.48
C ASP A 436 -7.39 -26.65 9.19
N TRP A 437 -8.30 -26.14 10.01
CA TRP A 437 -8.96 -24.83 9.81
C TRP A 437 -7.98 -23.65 9.68
N TYR A 438 -6.82 -23.73 10.31
CA TYR A 438 -5.77 -22.70 10.29
C TYR A 438 -4.97 -22.65 8.97
N GLU A 439 -5.13 -23.64 8.10
CA GLU A 439 -4.48 -23.68 6.79
C GLU A 439 -5.27 -22.97 5.69
N VAL A 440 -6.53 -22.63 5.93
CA VAL A 440 -7.45 -22.09 4.92
C VAL A 440 -7.82 -20.62 5.16
N GLY A 441 -7.11 -19.92 6.05
CA GLY A 441 -7.31 -18.51 6.35
C GLY A 441 -7.05 -17.63 5.11
N PRO A 442 -8.00 -16.78 4.66
CA PRO A 442 -7.83 -15.96 3.44
C PRO A 442 -6.62 -15.04 3.49
N LEU A 443 -6.30 -14.45 4.64
CA LEU A 443 -5.14 -13.59 4.81
C LEU A 443 -3.83 -14.38 4.70
N TRP A 444 -3.74 -15.55 5.33
CA TRP A 444 -2.58 -16.43 5.17
C TRP A 444 -2.38 -16.83 3.71
N GLN A 445 -3.45 -17.26 3.06
CA GLN A 445 -3.44 -17.69 1.66
C GLN A 445 -2.96 -16.58 0.72
N GLY A 446 -3.43 -15.36 0.90
CA GLY A 446 -3.12 -14.23 0.01
C GLY A 446 -1.75 -13.59 0.22
N THR A 447 -1.05 -13.86 1.35
CA THR A 447 0.19 -13.16 1.71
C THR A 447 1.43 -14.05 1.83
N ASN A 448 1.26 -15.38 1.72
CA ASN A 448 2.38 -16.33 1.87
C ASN A 448 2.61 -17.22 0.64
N LEU A 449 2.18 -16.76 -0.54
CA LEU A 449 2.46 -17.44 -1.81
C LEU A 449 3.96 -17.49 -2.10
N ASN A 450 4.41 -18.49 -2.86
CA ASN A 450 5.79 -18.64 -3.34
C ASN A 450 6.85 -18.80 -2.24
N LYS A 451 6.48 -19.34 -1.08
CA LYS A 451 7.39 -19.56 0.05
C LYS A 451 7.52 -21.04 0.40
N ARG A 452 8.65 -21.38 1.00
CA ARG A 452 8.83 -22.63 1.76
C ARG A 452 8.63 -22.32 3.24
N ASP A 453 7.98 -23.20 3.98
CA ASP A 453 7.70 -23.05 5.42
C ASP A 453 8.45 -24.09 6.22
N VAL A 454 9.13 -23.64 7.27
CA VAL A 454 9.80 -24.46 8.26
C VAL A 454 9.38 -24.01 9.67
N THR A 455 9.10 -24.98 10.54
CA THR A 455 8.77 -24.69 11.94
C THR A 455 10.00 -24.84 12.82
N LEU A 456 10.26 -23.85 13.67
CA LEU A 456 11.35 -23.84 14.67
C LEU A 456 10.85 -23.25 15.99
N ASP A 457 11.03 -23.95 17.10
CA ASP A 457 10.86 -23.37 18.42
C ASP A 457 12.09 -22.55 18.79
N LEU A 458 12.04 -21.23 18.55
CA LEU A 458 13.13 -20.30 18.85
C LEU A 458 13.39 -20.12 20.36
N SER A 459 12.50 -20.60 21.23
CA SER A 459 12.74 -20.62 22.67
C SER A 459 13.66 -21.78 23.12
N SER A 460 13.86 -22.77 22.25
CA SER A 460 14.79 -23.87 22.47
C SER A 460 16.17 -23.59 21.86
N ASP A 461 17.24 -24.04 22.52
CA ASP A 461 18.62 -23.90 22.01
C ASP A 461 18.76 -24.53 20.62
N ALA A 462 18.11 -25.67 20.38
CA ALA A 462 18.20 -26.37 19.09
C ALA A 462 17.50 -25.60 17.96
N GLY A 463 16.31 -25.05 18.22
CA GLY A 463 15.59 -24.24 17.23
C GLY A 463 16.33 -22.94 16.92
N LEU A 464 16.87 -22.27 17.96
CA LEU A 464 17.63 -21.04 17.79
C LEU A 464 18.94 -21.27 17.03
N GLU A 465 19.62 -22.38 17.26
CA GLU A 465 20.85 -22.72 16.51
C GLU A 465 20.53 -22.95 15.01
N LEU A 466 19.44 -23.65 14.70
CA LEU A 466 19.00 -23.84 13.32
C LEU A 466 18.63 -22.52 12.65
N ALA A 467 17.95 -21.62 13.35
CA ALA A 467 17.63 -20.28 12.85
C ALA A 467 18.91 -19.48 12.52
N ARG A 468 19.94 -19.55 13.38
CA ARG A 468 21.23 -18.90 13.11
C ARG A 468 21.94 -19.48 11.89
N ARG A 469 21.86 -20.79 11.68
CA ARG A 469 22.42 -21.43 10.47
C ARG A 469 21.71 -21.01 9.22
N LEU A 470 20.37 -20.90 9.24
CA LEU A 470 19.59 -20.34 8.12
C LEU A 470 19.96 -18.88 7.85
N ALA A 471 20.07 -18.06 8.89
CA ALA A 471 20.45 -16.65 8.77
C ALA A 471 21.89 -16.46 8.25
N ALA A 472 22.81 -17.37 8.58
CA ALA A 472 24.19 -17.33 8.08
C ALA A 472 24.29 -17.59 6.57
N ASP A 473 23.36 -18.35 5.99
CA ASP A 473 23.30 -18.68 4.55
C ASP A 473 22.38 -17.72 3.75
N ALA A 474 21.68 -16.82 4.43
CA ALA A 474 20.72 -15.91 3.81
C ALA A 474 21.38 -14.64 3.28
N ASP A 475 20.94 -14.17 2.11
CA ASP A 475 21.27 -12.85 1.57
C ASP A 475 20.49 -11.75 2.30
N VAL A 476 19.24 -12.05 2.63
CA VAL A 476 18.30 -11.11 3.23
C VAL A 476 17.63 -11.76 4.43
N VAL A 477 17.54 -11.04 5.54
CA VAL A 477 16.76 -11.40 6.74
C VAL A 477 15.66 -10.38 6.94
N ILE A 478 14.42 -10.82 7.13
CA ILE A 478 13.25 -9.94 7.25
C ILE A 478 12.48 -10.27 8.52
N GLU A 479 12.12 -9.22 9.30
CA GLU A 479 11.27 -9.34 10.48
C GLU A 479 10.40 -8.09 10.68
N ASN A 480 9.28 -8.21 11.39
CA ASN A 480 8.38 -7.11 11.74
C ASN A 480 7.85 -7.18 13.18
N PHE A 481 8.63 -7.78 14.07
CA PHE A 481 8.33 -7.81 15.50
C PHE A 481 8.60 -6.47 16.20
N SER A 482 8.14 -6.33 17.44
CA SER A 482 8.66 -5.26 18.30
C SER A 482 10.18 -5.48 18.51
N PRO A 483 10.97 -4.40 18.58
CA PRO A 483 12.43 -4.44 18.48
C PRO A 483 13.14 -5.46 19.40
N ARG A 484 12.67 -5.58 20.65
CA ARG A 484 13.23 -6.48 21.66
C ARG A 484 13.17 -7.97 21.29
N VAL A 485 12.25 -8.40 20.41
CA VAL A 485 12.02 -9.83 20.16
C VAL A 485 13.25 -10.46 19.50
N VAL A 486 13.70 -9.91 18.38
CA VAL A 486 14.89 -10.45 17.68
C VAL A 486 16.18 -10.18 18.46
N GLU A 487 16.24 -9.09 19.25
CA GLU A 487 17.35 -8.79 20.17
C GLU A 487 17.51 -9.90 21.23
N GLN A 488 16.40 -10.39 21.81
CA GLN A 488 16.40 -11.49 22.77
C GLN A 488 16.90 -12.82 22.20
N PHE A 489 16.65 -13.06 20.91
CA PHE A 489 17.13 -14.26 20.22
C PHE A 489 18.55 -14.12 19.66
N GLY A 490 19.15 -12.91 19.71
CA GLY A 490 20.43 -12.64 19.05
C GLY A 490 20.36 -12.83 17.54
N LEU A 491 19.24 -12.44 16.95
CA LEU A 491 18.97 -12.41 15.51
C LEU A 491 18.80 -10.96 14.99
N ASP A 492 19.23 -9.98 15.79
CA ASP A 492 19.33 -8.58 15.39
C ASP A 492 20.51 -8.35 14.43
N TYR A 493 20.53 -7.17 13.77
CA TYR A 493 21.55 -6.86 12.77
C TYR A 493 22.99 -6.96 13.30
N ASP A 494 23.25 -6.44 14.50
CA ASP A 494 24.59 -6.45 15.11
C ASP A 494 25.08 -7.86 15.43
N SER A 495 24.18 -8.79 15.65
CA SER A 495 24.47 -10.21 15.84
C SER A 495 24.65 -10.92 14.50
N LEU A 496 23.79 -10.63 13.52
CA LEU A 496 23.83 -11.27 12.19
C LEU A 496 25.07 -10.87 11.38
N VAL A 497 25.46 -9.60 11.41
CA VAL A 497 26.65 -9.12 10.66
C VAL A 497 27.96 -9.82 11.08
N LYS A 498 28.03 -10.37 12.30
CA LYS A 498 29.20 -11.12 12.79
C LYS A 498 29.35 -12.50 12.14
N ILE A 499 28.22 -13.09 11.74
CA ILE A 499 28.19 -14.42 11.09
C ILE A 499 28.03 -14.31 9.58
N ASN A 500 27.45 -13.21 9.09
CA ASN A 500 27.26 -12.95 7.67
C ASN A 500 27.46 -11.44 7.40
N PRO A 501 28.70 -11.00 7.10
CA PRO A 501 29.00 -9.57 6.91
C PRO A 501 28.29 -8.91 5.71
N GLY A 502 27.84 -9.70 4.73
CA GLY A 502 27.12 -9.22 3.54
C GLY A 502 25.60 -9.21 3.69
N VAL A 503 25.06 -9.55 4.86
CA VAL A 503 23.62 -9.64 5.07
C VAL A 503 22.93 -8.28 4.95
N ILE A 504 21.80 -8.26 4.27
CA ILE A 504 20.85 -7.15 4.35
C ILE A 504 19.75 -7.55 5.31
N MET A 505 19.54 -6.77 6.37
CA MET A 505 18.41 -7.00 7.28
C MET A 505 17.35 -5.93 7.12
N VAL A 506 16.11 -6.35 6.90
CA VAL A 506 14.93 -5.47 6.87
C VAL A 506 14.15 -5.64 8.17
N ARG A 507 14.06 -4.58 8.95
CA ARG A 507 13.27 -4.53 10.18
C ARG A 507 12.09 -3.59 9.99
N MET A 508 10.87 -4.10 10.22
CA MET A 508 9.61 -3.39 9.94
C MET A 508 8.73 -3.27 11.19
N PRO A 509 9.24 -2.72 12.32
CA PRO A 509 8.42 -2.54 13.50
C PRO A 509 7.31 -1.50 13.27
N GLY A 510 6.18 -1.64 13.94
CA GLY A 510 5.09 -0.68 13.80
C GLY A 510 5.50 0.76 14.11
N PHE A 511 6.27 0.95 15.19
CA PHE A 511 6.63 2.28 15.73
C PHE A 511 8.09 2.68 15.47
N GLY A 512 8.93 1.81 14.92
CA GLY A 512 10.35 2.05 14.72
C GLY A 512 11.24 1.38 15.78
N LEU A 513 12.57 1.41 15.55
CA LEU A 513 13.56 0.78 16.43
C LEU A 513 13.90 1.63 17.65
N GLU A 514 13.57 2.92 17.61
CA GLU A 514 13.88 3.93 18.62
C GLU A 514 12.63 4.73 18.98
N GLY A 515 12.74 5.55 20.03
CA GLY A 515 11.67 6.43 20.50
C GLY A 515 10.84 5.85 21.64
N PRO A 516 10.02 6.70 22.30
CA PRO A 516 9.31 6.33 23.52
C PRO A 516 8.29 5.22 23.35
N TRP A 517 7.78 5.00 22.12
CA TRP A 517 6.76 3.99 21.84
C TRP A 517 7.32 2.76 21.10
N ARG A 518 8.65 2.60 21.02
CA ARG A 518 9.30 1.49 20.29
C ARG A 518 8.77 0.10 20.66
N ASP A 519 8.36 -0.09 21.90
CA ASP A 519 7.88 -1.36 22.44
C ASP A 519 6.35 -1.48 22.51
N TYR A 520 5.62 -0.48 22.00
CA TYR A 520 4.17 -0.53 21.90
C TYR A 520 3.73 -1.61 20.89
N VAL A 521 2.52 -2.14 21.09
CA VAL A 521 1.89 -3.07 20.18
C VAL A 521 0.90 -2.35 19.28
N GLY A 522 0.88 -2.70 18.01
CA GLY A 522 -0.02 -2.11 17.02
C GLY A 522 -0.25 -3.06 15.85
N TRP A 523 -1.38 -2.85 15.20
CA TRP A 523 -1.80 -3.51 13.98
C TRP A 523 -1.98 -2.47 12.87
N ALA A 524 -2.25 -2.90 11.63
CA ALA A 524 -2.53 -2.00 10.52
C ALA A 524 -3.49 -0.86 10.88
N LEU A 525 -4.57 -1.16 11.60
CA LEU A 525 -5.55 -0.16 12.03
C LEU A 525 -4.96 0.90 12.96
N ASN A 526 -4.05 0.53 13.86
CA ASN A 526 -3.35 1.50 14.72
C ASN A 526 -2.37 2.36 13.92
N ILE A 527 -1.73 1.79 12.90
CA ILE A 527 -0.87 2.54 11.99
C ILE A 527 -1.69 3.56 11.20
N GLU A 528 -2.88 3.19 10.68
CA GLU A 528 -3.81 4.11 10.02
C GLU A 528 -4.24 5.27 10.94
N GLN A 529 -4.48 4.98 12.20
CA GLN A 529 -4.88 5.94 13.23
C GLN A 529 -3.77 6.94 13.53
N LEU A 530 -2.56 6.43 13.77
CA LEU A 530 -1.39 7.24 14.11
C LEU A 530 -0.85 8.08 12.95
N SER A 531 -0.97 7.58 11.73
CA SER A 531 -0.42 8.24 10.54
C SER A 531 -1.36 9.28 9.93
N GLY A 532 -2.54 9.49 10.50
CA GLY A 532 -3.52 10.45 9.99
C GLY A 532 -4.48 9.91 8.93
N MET A 533 -4.30 8.69 8.43
CA MET A 533 -5.17 8.09 7.41
C MET A 533 -6.63 8.03 7.87
N SER A 534 -6.86 7.62 9.13
CA SER A 534 -8.20 7.55 9.70
C SER A 534 -8.83 8.92 9.89
N ALA A 535 -8.02 9.93 10.26
CA ALA A 535 -8.51 11.28 10.51
C ALA A 535 -9.07 11.97 9.25
N VAL A 536 -8.55 11.63 8.07
CA VAL A 536 -9.00 12.20 6.78
C VAL A 536 -10.09 11.38 6.09
N THR A 537 -10.42 10.21 6.64
CA THR A 537 -11.40 9.28 6.07
C THR A 537 -12.71 9.32 6.85
N GLY A 538 -13.83 9.36 6.17
CA GLY A 538 -15.18 9.45 6.76
C GLY A 538 -15.89 10.76 6.43
N TYR A 539 -17.05 10.97 7.02
CA TYR A 539 -17.85 12.17 6.85
C TYR A 539 -17.52 13.24 7.90
N ALA A 540 -17.66 14.52 7.55
CA ALA A 540 -17.33 15.65 8.44
C ALA A 540 -18.10 15.61 9.76
N ASP A 541 -19.37 15.20 9.70
CA ASP A 541 -20.30 15.11 10.83
C ASP A 541 -20.30 13.75 11.56
N GLY A 542 -19.42 12.83 11.11
CA GLY A 542 -19.25 11.49 11.68
C GLY A 542 -17.92 11.28 12.41
N PRO A 543 -17.65 10.07 12.91
CA PRO A 543 -16.34 9.70 13.45
C PRO A 543 -15.28 9.58 12.34
N PRO A 544 -13.98 9.66 12.71
CA PRO A 544 -12.91 9.17 11.84
C PRO A 544 -13.10 7.67 11.51
N CYS A 545 -12.63 7.23 10.35
CA CYS A 545 -12.84 5.87 9.89
C CYS A 545 -11.54 5.17 9.48
N ASN A 546 -11.38 3.90 9.86
CA ASN A 546 -10.29 3.05 9.38
C ASN A 546 -10.46 2.65 7.90
N LEU A 547 -9.35 2.33 7.22
CA LEU A 547 -9.30 1.98 5.81
C LEU A 547 -9.37 0.47 5.52
N GLN A 548 -9.43 -0.40 6.51
CA GLN A 548 -9.40 -1.87 6.43
C GLN A 548 -8.00 -2.52 6.35
N GLY A 549 -6.96 -1.84 6.78
CA GLY A 549 -5.64 -2.43 6.96
C GLY A 549 -4.62 -2.23 5.83
N PRO A 550 -4.77 -1.27 4.88
CA PRO A 550 -3.78 -1.09 3.81
C PRO A 550 -2.42 -0.61 4.31
N ALA A 551 -2.29 -0.12 5.53
CA ALA A 551 -1.03 0.37 6.08
C ALA A 551 0.09 -0.69 6.03
N ASP A 552 -0.22 -1.95 6.36
CA ASP A 552 0.76 -3.05 6.33
C ASP A 552 1.31 -3.32 4.91
N PRO A 553 0.48 -3.60 3.88
CA PRO A 553 0.99 -3.81 2.52
C PRO A 553 1.64 -2.56 1.94
N ILE A 554 1.17 -1.35 2.26
CA ILE A 554 1.86 -0.11 1.89
C ILE A 554 3.28 -0.10 2.47
N ALA A 555 3.45 -0.42 3.75
CA ALA A 555 4.78 -0.54 4.37
C ALA A 555 5.61 -1.64 3.71
N GLY A 556 5.01 -2.77 3.36
CA GLY A 556 5.66 -3.87 2.62
C GLY A 556 6.22 -3.43 1.26
N VAL A 557 5.45 -2.66 0.50
CA VAL A 557 5.90 -2.10 -0.80
C VAL A 557 7.09 -1.16 -0.61
N HIS A 558 7.01 -0.21 0.35
CA HIS A 558 8.11 0.73 0.63
C HIS A 558 9.39 0.02 1.11
N ALA A 559 9.24 -0.99 1.97
CA ALA A 559 10.36 -1.81 2.42
C ALA A 559 10.98 -2.59 1.26
N THR A 560 10.17 -3.08 0.31
CA THR A 560 10.69 -3.75 -0.88
C THR A 560 11.47 -2.78 -1.76
N VAL A 561 10.98 -1.57 -1.99
CA VAL A 561 11.69 -0.52 -2.73
C VAL A 561 13.06 -0.22 -2.09
N ALA A 562 13.09 -0.03 -0.77
CA ALA A 562 14.34 0.17 -0.02
C ALA A 562 15.29 -1.04 -0.11
N LEU A 563 14.76 -2.26 -0.02
CA LEU A 563 15.53 -3.50 -0.15
C LEU A 563 16.15 -3.64 -1.56
N LEU A 564 15.39 -3.37 -2.62
CA LEU A 564 15.92 -3.46 -3.99
C LEU A 564 17.04 -2.43 -4.22
N ALA A 565 16.92 -1.24 -3.65
CA ALA A 565 18.01 -0.25 -3.68
C ALA A 565 19.24 -0.72 -2.88
N ALA A 566 19.04 -1.34 -1.72
CA ALA A 566 20.16 -1.91 -0.93
C ALA A 566 20.82 -3.11 -1.61
N LEU A 567 20.07 -3.92 -2.35
CA LEU A 567 20.62 -4.99 -3.18
C LEU A 567 21.48 -4.43 -4.32
N GLU A 568 21.05 -3.32 -4.95
CA GLU A 568 21.86 -2.63 -5.95
C GLU A 568 23.15 -2.03 -5.34
N HIS A 569 23.07 -1.46 -4.15
CA HIS A 569 24.26 -1.01 -3.41
C HIS A 569 25.21 -2.18 -3.12
N ARG A 570 24.69 -3.30 -2.59
CA ARG A 570 25.50 -4.49 -2.29
C ARG A 570 26.15 -5.06 -3.54
N ARG A 571 25.46 -5.08 -4.67
CA ARG A 571 26.02 -5.54 -5.95
C ARG A 571 27.26 -4.74 -6.35
N ARG A 572 27.26 -3.42 -6.12
CA ARG A 572 28.39 -2.52 -6.45
C ARG A 572 29.54 -2.56 -5.42
N THR A 573 29.22 -2.77 -4.15
CA THR A 573 30.17 -2.58 -3.04
C THR A 573 30.53 -3.87 -2.29
N GLY A 574 29.72 -4.90 -2.40
CA GLY A 574 29.79 -6.09 -1.57
C GLY A 574 29.21 -5.92 -0.15
N GLU A 575 28.72 -4.74 0.21
CA GLU A 575 28.30 -4.42 1.57
C GLU A 575 26.80 -4.60 1.79
N GLY A 576 26.40 -5.40 2.81
CA GLY A 576 25.06 -5.44 3.33
C GLY A 576 24.78 -4.27 4.30
N GLN A 577 23.52 -4.09 4.69
CA GLN A 577 23.11 -3.02 5.60
C GLN A 577 21.80 -3.33 6.33
N LEU A 578 21.57 -2.62 7.43
CA LEU A 578 20.27 -2.57 8.08
C LEU A 578 19.35 -1.58 7.33
N ILE A 579 18.13 -2.04 7.06
CA ILE A 579 17.01 -1.21 6.59
C ILE A 579 15.97 -1.21 7.70
N GLU A 580 15.63 -0.04 8.20
CA GLU A 580 14.51 0.17 9.10
C GLU A 580 13.35 0.81 8.37
N VAL A 581 12.17 0.23 8.52
CA VAL A 581 10.90 0.77 8.01
C VAL A 581 9.90 0.82 9.17
N ALA A 582 9.79 1.98 9.80
CA ALA A 582 8.74 2.21 10.79
C ALA A 582 7.40 2.38 10.06
N GLN A 583 6.44 1.48 10.31
CA GLN A 583 5.20 1.47 9.54
C GLN A 583 4.38 2.76 9.70
N ILE A 584 4.42 3.39 10.90
CA ILE A 584 3.78 4.70 11.14
C ILE A 584 4.38 5.80 10.24
N GLU A 585 5.71 5.78 9.99
CA GLU A 585 6.39 6.76 9.14
C GLU A 585 6.00 6.58 7.67
N VAL A 586 5.86 5.35 7.21
CA VAL A 586 5.33 5.06 5.86
C VAL A 586 3.89 5.57 5.73
N GLY A 587 3.04 5.26 6.71
CA GLY A 587 1.66 5.76 6.73
C GLY A 587 1.58 7.28 6.65
N ALA A 588 2.39 7.99 7.44
CA ALA A 588 2.43 9.45 7.43
C ALA A 588 3.00 10.02 6.10
N ALA A 589 3.93 9.32 5.45
CA ALA A 589 4.46 9.72 4.15
C ALA A 589 3.40 9.70 3.03
N VAL A 590 2.48 8.72 3.06
CA VAL A 590 1.37 8.64 2.10
C VAL A 590 0.12 9.43 2.53
N THR A 591 0.19 10.11 3.68
CA THR A 591 -0.84 11.02 4.20
C THR A 591 -0.24 12.43 4.44
N ALA A 592 0.66 12.85 3.58
CA ALA A 592 1.45 14.08 3.76
C ALA A 592 0.61 15.37 3.69
N GLU A 593 -0.42 15.41 2.85
CA GLU A 593 -1.17 16.62 2.52
C GLU A 593 -1.78 17.32 3.76
N PRO A 594 -2.47 16.65 4.69
CA PRO A 594 -3.02 17.28 5.89
C PRO A 594 -1.98 17.92 6.80
N VAL A 595 -0.82 17.30 6.92
CA VAL A 595 0.30 17.83 7.73
C VAL A 595 0.86 19.10 7.11
N ILE A 596 1.07 19.07 5.80
CA ILE A 596 1.56 20.23 5.03
C ILE A 596 0.56 21.40 5.09
N GLU A 597 -0.72 21.12 4.87
CA GLU A 597 -1.79 22.12 4.98
C GLU A 597 -1.85 22.75 6.36
N TYR A 598 -1.82 21.95 7.42
CA TYR A 598 -1.81 22.46 8.79
C TYR A 598 -0.58 23.31 9.07
N SER A 599 0.59 22.83 8.69
CA SER A 599 1.85 23.57 8.91
C SER A 599 1.85 24.93 8.22
N LEU A 600 1.25 25.05 7.04
CA LEU A 600 1.14 26.31 6.28
C LEU A 600 0.01 27.23 6.77
N THR A 601 -1.11 26.67 7.22
CA THR A 601 -2.34 27.44 7.46
C THR A 601 -2.80 27.49 8.91
N GLN A 602 -2.27 26.61 9.76
CA GLN A 602 -2.72 26.36 11.13
C GLN A 602 -4.20 25.93 11.21
N ARG A 603 -4.71 25.31 10.14
CA ARG A 603 -6.07 24.77 10.09
C ARG A 603 -6.02 23.28 9.88
N VAL A 604 -6.69 22.55 10.75
CA VAL A 604 -6.88 21.11 10.58
C VAL A 604 -7.85 20.87 9.43
N ARG A 605 -7.47 19.98 8.51
CA ARG A 605 -8.31 19.57 7.39
C ARG A 605 -9.50 18.76 7.89
N GLU A 606 -10.70 19.15 7.51
CA GLU A 606 -11.91 18.38 7.77
C GLU A 606 -12.02 17.17 6.83
N ARG A 607 -12.76 16.14 7.26
CA ARG A 607 -13.10 15.00 6.40
C ARG A 607 -14.05 15.43 5.29
N GLU A 608 -13.75 15.06 4.07
CA GLU A 608 -14.51 15.50 2.90
C GLU A 608 -15.57 14.48 2.43
N GLY A 609 -15.61 13.28 3.06
CA GLY A 609 -16.50 12.21 2.62
C GLY A 609 -16.20 11.77 1.19
N ASN A 610 -17.22 11.78 0.34
CA ASN A 610 -17.08 11.47 -1.09
C ASN A 610 -16.94 12.75 -1.96
N ARG A 611 -16.74 13.92 -1.38
CA ARG A 611 -16.63 15.17 -2.12
C ARG A 611 -15.24 15.38 -2.69
N HIS A 612 -15.14 16.25 -3.71
CA HIS A 612 -13.87 16.70 -4.28
C HIS A 612 -13.82 18.23 -4.31
N ARG A 613 -12.60 18.80 -4.25
CA ARG A 613 -12.41 20.26 -4.12
C ARG A 613 -12.70 21.05 -5.40
N HIS A 614 -12.59 20.40 -6.57
CA HIS A 614 -12.64 21.10 -7.87
C HIS A 614 -13.82 20.73 -8.76
N TYR A 615 -14.52 19.64 -8.45
CA TYR A 615 -15.68 19.18 -9.22
C TYR A 615 -16.67 18.39 -8.37
N ALA A 616 -17.92 18.33 -8.84
CA ALA A 616 -18.97 17.60 -8.14
C ALA A 616 -18.83 16.10 -8.35
N GLN A 617 -18.92 15.33 -7.28
CA GLN A 617 -18.91 13.87 -7.29
C GLN A 617 -19.64 13.31 -6.07
N GLY A 618 -20.05 12.05 -6.13
CA GLY A 618 -20.71 11.39 -5.01
C GLY A 618 -20.89 9.90 -5.20
N VAL A 619 -21.46 9.27 -4.17
CA VAL A 619 -21.84 7.86 -4.12
C VAL A 619 -23.33 7.79 -3.78
N TYR A 620 -24.11 7.14 -4.61
CA TYR A 620 -25.58 7.16 -4.57
C TYR A 620 -26.14 5.74 -4.51
N ALA A 621 -27.16 5.54 -3.69
CA ALA A 621 -27.90 4.30 -3.63
C ALA A 621 -28.68 4.08 -4.93
N ALA A 622 -28.52 2.91 -5.53
CA ALA A 622 -29.25 2.48 -6.71
C ALA A 622 -30.47 1.61 -6.35
N ALA A 623 -31.23 1.20 -7.34
CA ALA A 623 -32.34 0.26 -7.12
C ALA A 623 -31.75 -1.13 -6.79
N GLY A 624 -32.01 -1.62 -5.60
CA GLY A 624 -31.51 -2.89 -5.09
C GLY A 624 -31.05 -2.80 -3.64
N GLU A 625 -30.79 -3.94 -3.05
CA GLU A 625 -30.24 -4.00 -1.70
C GLU A 625 -28.72 -3.84 -1.77
N ASP A 626 -28.18 -2.83 -1.04
CA ASP A 626 -26.75 -2.52 -0.96
C ASP A 626 -26.08 -2.35 -2.35
N ASP A 627 -26.82 -1.78 -3.32
CA ASP A 627 -26.33 -1.49 -4.66
C ASP A 627 -26.06 0.02 -4.80
N TRP A 628 -24.83 0.38 -5.15
CA TRP A 628 -24.35 1.75 -5.10
C TRP A 628 -23.57 2.12 -6.36
N VAL A 629 -23.69 3.37 -6.80
CA VAL A 629 -22.93 3.92 -7.91
C VAL A 629 -22.13 5.15 -7.48
N ALA A 630 -20.86 5.18 -7.85
CA ALA A 630 -19.99 6.35 -7.74
C ALA A 630 -19.95 7.06 -9.08
N LEU A 631 -20.00 8.39 -9.09
CA LEU A 631 -19.80 9.18 -10.30
C LEU A 631 -19.08 10.50 -9.99
N SER A 632 -18.40 11.05 -11.01
CA SER A 632 -17.73 12.35 -10.97
C SER A 632 -18.07 13.15 -12.22
N VAL A 633 -18.32 14.46 -12.04
CA VAL A 633 -18.63 15.43 -13.10
C VAL A 633 -17.48 16.43 -13.17
N ARG A 634 -16.47 16.12 -13.98
CA ARG A 634 -15.19 16.84 -14.03
C ARG A 634 -15.32 18.26 -14.62
N ASP A 635 -16.21 18.39 -15.59
CA ASP A 635 -16.40 19.62 -16.37
C ASP A 635 -17.85 19.80 -16.85
N ASP A 636 -18.06 20.80 -17.69
CA ASP A 636 -19.38 21.14 -18.19
C ASP A 636 -19.86 20.19 -19.29
N ALA A 637 -18.94 19.48 -19.98
CA ALA A 637 -19.28 18.44 -20.94
C ALA A 637 -19.81 17.19 -20.23
N ASP A 638 -19.17 16.78 -19.13
CA ASP A 638 -19.67 15.71 -18.26
C ASP A 638 -21.07 16.06 -17.73
N TRP A 639 -21.28 17.31 -17.26
CA TRP A 639 -22.61 17.74 -16.78
C TRP A 639 -23.69 17.69 -17.86
N ALA A 640 -23.38 18.17 -19.05
CA ALA A 640 -24.32 18.08 -20.18
C ALA A 640 -24.71 16.63 -20.46
N ALA A 641 -23.76 15.70 -20.46
CA ALA A 641 -24.02 14.28 -20.66
C ALA A 641 -24.84 13.67 -19.51
N VAL A 642 -24.58 14.06 -18.26
CA VAL A 642 -25.34 13.62 -17.08
C VAL A 642 -26.79 14.05 -17.20
N THR A 643 -27.06 15.33 -17.56
CA THR A 643 -28.45 15.85 -17.68
C THR A 643 -29.26 15.11 -18.75
N GLU A 644 -28.61 14.65 -19.81
CA GLU A 644 -29.24 13.81 -20.82
C GLU A 644 -29.60 12.41 -20.28
N VAL A 645 -28.67 11.78 -19.56
CA VAL A 645 -28.88 10.44 -18.98
C VAL A 645 -29.99 10.45 -17.93
N VAL A 646 -30.00 11.44 -17.04
CA VAL A 646 -31.03 11.54 -16.00
C VAL A 646 -32.40 12.11 -16.53
N GLY A 647 -32.45 12.47 -17.81
CA GLY A 647 -33.69 12.97 -18.45
C GLY A 647 -34.10 14.38 -17.99
N ARG A 648 -33.11 15.18 -17.54
CA ARG A 648 -33.30 16.55 -17.06
C ARG A 648 -32.46 17.56 -17.86
N PRO A 649 -32.63 17.66 -19.19
CA PRO A 649 -31.87 18.59 -20.04
C PRO A 649 -32.10 20.08 -19.65
N ASP A 650 -33.16 20.37 -18.93
CA ASP A 650 -33.44 21.68 -18.35
C ASP A 650 -32.40 22.13 -17.32
N LEU A 651 -31.72 21.21 -16.65
CA LEU A 651 -30.69 21.51 -15.66
C LEU A 651 -29.32 21.86 -16.27
N ARG A 652 -29.16 21.67 -17.58
CA ARG A 652 -27.88 21.98 -18.25
C ARG A 652 -27.53 23.45 -18.12
N ASP A 653 -28.50 24.33 -18.33
CA ASP A 653 -28.33 25.78 -18.32
C ASP A 653 -28.87 26.43 -17.02
N ASP A 654 -29.21 25.62 -16.01
CA ASP A 654 -29.62 26.14 -14.71
C ASP A 654 -28.46 26.87 -14.03
N PRO A 655 -28.62 28.10 -13.55
CA PRO A 655 -27.59 28.86 -12.87
C PRO A 655 -26.93 28.15 -11.69
N LYS A 656 -27.62 27.19 -11.06
CA LYS A 656 -27.06 26.36 -9.97
C LYS A 656 -26.05 25.32 -10.44
N PHE A 657 -26.08 24.93 -11.73
CA PHE A 657 -25.30 23.80 -12.22
C PHE A 657 -24.44 24.11 -13.44
N VAL A 658 -24.56 25.28 -14.02
CA VAL A 658 -23.97 25.70 -15.31
C VAL A 658 -22.43 25.70 -15.32
N SER A 659 -21.80 25.73 -14.20
CA SER A 659 -20.31 25.66 -14.05
C SER A 659 -19.89 24.74 -12.92
N ALA A 660 -18.63 24.31 -12.91
CA ALA A 660 -18.08 23.51 -11.83
C ALA A 660 -18.22 24.19 -10.46
N ASP A 661 -17.91 25.49 -10.37
CA ASP A 661 -18.07 26.25 -9.13
C ASP A 661 -19.52 26.33 -8.68
N ALA A 662 -20.47 26.49 -9.61
CA ALA A 662 -21.88 26.51 -9.30
C ALA A 662 -22.35 25.15 -8.76
N ARG A 663 -21.93 24.03 -9.38
CA ARG A 663 -22.22 22.68 -8.92
C ARG A 663 -21.64 22.40 -7.53
N LEU A 664 -20.43 22.89 -7.24
CA LEU A 664 -19.83 22.79 -5.91
C LEU A 664 -20.59 23.61 -4.87
N ALA A 665 -21.01 24.83 -5.21
CA ALA A 665 -21.80 25.70 -4.32
C ALA A 665 -23.20 25.12 -4.00
N HIS A 666 -23.78 24.38 -4.95
CA HIS A 666 -25.11 23.77 -4.86
C HIS A 666 -25.03 22.23 -4.79
N HIS A 667 -23.96 21.69 -4.15
CA HIS A 667 -23.68 20.24 -4.18
C HIS A 667 -24.81 19.40 -3.58
N GLY A 668 -25.52 19.90 -2.57
CA GLY A 668 -26.66 19.17 -2.00
C GLY A 668 -27.81 18.97 -3.00
N GLU A 669 -28.18 20.02 -3.77
CA GLU A 669 -29.18 19.93 -4.81
C GLU A 669 -28.72 19.09 -6.01
N PHE A 670 -27.40 19.10 -6.30
CA PHE A 670 -26.79 18.19 -7.27
C PHE A 670 -26.96 16.73 -6.81
N ASP A 671 -26.68 16.45 -5.54
CA ASP A 671 -26.83 15.10 -4.96
C ASP A 671 -28.30 14.62 -5.05
N GLU A 672 -29.27 15.49 -4.78
CA GLU A 672 -30.69 15.16 -4.87
C GLU A 672 -31.09 14.74 -6.30
N VAL A 673 -30.64 15.48 -7.32
CA VAL A 673 -30.93 15.16 -8.74
C VAL A 673 -30.38 13.79 -9.12
N ILE A 674 -29.16 13.49 -8.74
CA ILE A 674 -28.51 12.21 -9.06
C ILE A 674 -29.15 11.07 -8.28
N ALA A 675 -29.38 11.25 -6.99
CA ALA A 675 -29.98 10.23 -6.12
C ALA A 675 -31.40 9.83 -6.56
N GLU A 676 -32.22 10.80 -6.99
CA GLU A 676 -33.58 10.53 -7.50
C GLU A 676 -33.54 9.59 -8.73
N TYR A 677 -32.62 9.81 -9.64
CA TYR A 677 -32.47 8.95 -10.82
C TYR A 677 -31.83 7.59 -10.47
N ALA A 678 -30.78 7.58 -9.68
CA ALA A 678 -30.06 6.36 -9.26
C ALA A 678 -31.04 5.37 -8.58
N ALA A 679 -31.89 5.84 -7.70
CA ALA A 679 -32.90 5.01 -7.00
C ALA A 679 -33.88 4.25 -7.93
N THR A 680 -33.95 4.63 -9.20
CA THR A 680 -34.87 3.99 -10.17
C THR A 680 -34.18 2.96 -11.06
N ARG A 681 -32.86 2.75 -10.97
CA ARG A 681 -32.05 1.91 -11.86
C ARG A 681 -31.07 1.08 -11.06
N SER A 682 -30.55 -0.03 -11.65
CA SER A 682 -29.39 -0.70 -11.09
C SER A 682 -28.15 0.20 -11.21
N ALA A 683 -27.19 0.04 -10.27
CA ALA A 683 -25.94 0.80 -10.32
C ALA A 683 -25.14 0.51 -11.60
N GLU A 684 -25.22 -0.70 -12.12
CA GLU A 684 -24.56 -1.11 -13.36
C GLU A 684 -25.13 -0.40 -14.57
N GLU A 685 -26.47 -0.45 -14.79
CA GLU A 685 -27.13 0.25 -15.90
C GLU A 685 -26.85 1.75 -15.88
N PHE A 686 -26.86 2.38 -14.70
CA PHE A 686 -26.58 3.80 -14.58
C PHE A 686 -25.12 4.13 -14.89
N ALA A 687 -24.17 3.35 -14.36
CA ALA A 687 -22.74 3.53 -14.63
C ALA A 687 -22.43 3.35 -16.14
N GLU A 688 -22.98 2.31 -16.78
CA GLU A 688 -22.80 2.06 -18.22
C GLU A 688 -23.36 3.19 -19.09
N ALA A 689 -24.55 3.71 -18.75
CA ALA A 689 -25.13 4.83 -19.47
C ALA A 689 -24.29 6.10 -19.42
N LEU A 690 -23.63 6.36 -18.29
CA LEU A 690 -22.70 7.49 -18.10
C LEU A 690 -21.36 7.24 -18.81
N LEU A 691 -20.75 6.05 -18.64
CA LEU A 691 -19.50 5.67 -19.29
C LEU A 691 -19.63 5.72 -20.82
N GLY A 692 -20.77 5.29 -21.38
CA GLY A 692 -21.04 5.38 -22.81
C GLY A 692 -21.07 6.81 -23.36
N ARG A 693 -21.08 7.82 -22.49
CA ARG A 693 -21.00 9.26 -22.81
C ARG A 693 -19.70 9.92 -22.34
N GLY A 694 -18.74 9.13 -21.85
CA GLY A 694 -17.44 9.64 -21.41
C GLY A 694 -17.40 10.18 -19.97
N VAL A 695 -18.50 10.04 -19.21
CA VAL A 695 -18.57 10.48 -17.81
C VAL A 695 -18.04 9.38 -16.88
N PRO A 696 -17.08 9.67 -15.99
CA PRO A 696 -16.59 8.70 -15.03
C PRO A 696 -17.68 8.25 -14.06
N ALA A 697 -18.03 6.98 -14.14
CA ALA A 697 -18.99 6.36 -13.24
C ALA A 697 -18.61 4.89 -13.00
N GLN A 698 -18.96 4.36 -11.83
CA GLN A 698 -18.62 2.98 -11.47
C GLN A 698 -19.60 2.44 -10.44
N ARG A 699 -20.14 1.24 -10.68
CA ARG A 699 -20.80 0.47 -9.65
C ARG A 699 -19.77 0.10 -8.58
N LEU A 700 -20.14 0.20 -7.29
CA LEU A 700 -19.23 -0.19 -6.20
C LEU A 700 -18.93 -1.70 -6.25
N MET A 701 -17.65 -2.01 -6.23
CA MET A 701 -17.16 -3.38 -6.26
C MET A 701 -17.25 -4.02 -4.88
N THR A 702 -17.67 -5.28 -4.86
CA THR A 702 -17.71 -6.13 -3.67
C THR A 702 -16.85 -7.39 -3.89
N GLY A 703 -16.33 -8.01 -2.82
CA GLY A 703 -15.40 -9.13 -2.91
C GLY A 703 -15.88 -10.28 -3.78
N ASP A 704 -17.18 -10.57 -3.79
CA ASP A 704 -17.79 -11.65 -4.57
C ASP A 704 -17.86 -11.39 -6.09
N ARG A 705 -17.61 -10.17 -6.54
CA ARG A 705 -17.65 -9.76 -7.95
C ARG A 705 -16.27 -9.46 -8.52
N MET A 706 -15.24 -9.44 -7.69
CA MET A 706 -13.89 -9.07 -8.13
C MET A 706 -13.31 -10.03 -9.18
N TYR A 707 -13.76 -11.28 -9.20
CA TYR A 707 -13.33 -12.27 -10.21
C TYR A 707 -14.03 -12.14 -11.57
N ASP A 708 -15.11 -11.36 -11.69
CA ASP A 708 -15.94 -11.27 -12.90
C ASP A 708 -15.64 -9.99 -13.72
N VAL A 709 -14.45 -9.41 -13.54
CA VAL A 709 -14.08 -8.15 -14.22
C VAL A 709 -13.29 -8.44 -15.49
N ASP A 710 -13.86 -8.11 -16.64
CA ASP A 710 -13.31 -8.29 -17.99
C ASP A 710 -11.89 -7.71 -18.20
N GLN A 711 -11.60 -6.56 -17.58
CA GLN A 711 -10.28 -5.93 -17.63
C GLN A 711 -9.23 -6.80 -16.95
N LEU A 712 -9.56 -7.39 -15.79
CA LEU A 712 -8.63 -8.23 -15.03
C LEU A 712 -8.36 -9.57 -15.74
N ASP A 713 -9.41 -10.14 -16.35
CA ASP A 713 -9.28 -11.35 -17.17
C ASP A 713 -8.41 -11.09 -18.43
N ALA A 714 -8.66 -9.97 -19.14
CA ALA A 714 -7.88 -9.60 -20.34
C ALA A 714 -6.40 -9.37 -20.03
N ARG A 715 -6.09 -8.88 -18.83
CA ARG A 715 -4.72 -8.68 -18.36
C ARG A 715 -4.12 -9.92 -17.67
N GLY A 716 -4.88 -11.00 -17.48
CA GLY A 716 -4.43 -12.19 -16.76
C GLY A 716 -4.01 -11.86 -15.31
N PHE A 717 -4.75 -10.94 -14.66
CA PHE A 717 -4.40 -10.45 -13.31
C PHE A 717 -4.53 -11.52 -12.25
N TYR A 718 -5.52 -12.41 -12.39
CA TYR A 718 -5.72 -13.50 -11.46
C TYR A 718 -5.02 -14.78 -11.93
N GLU A 719 -4.42 -15.50 -10.98
CA GLU A 719 -3.73 -16.75 -11.22
C GLU A 719 -4.29 -17.88 -10.36
N ASP A 720 -4.56 -19.02 -10.99
CA ASP A 720 -5.06 -20.20 -10.29
C ASP A 720 -3.91 -21.03 -9.73
N LEU A 721 -4.02 -21.42 -8.45
CA LEU A 721 -3.11 -22.30 -7.74
C LEU A 721 -3.86 -23.37 -6.97
N ASP A 722 -3.29 -24.58 -6.90
CA ASP A 722 -3.86 -25.72 -6.20
C ASP A 722 -3.23 -25.83 -4.80
N HIS A 723 -3.94 -25.34 -3.77
CA HIS A 723 -3.49 -25.49 -2.40
C HIS A 723 -3.87 -26.88 -1.86
N ARG A 724 -2.95 -27.49 -1.13
CA ARG A 724 -3.03 -28.87 -0.64
C ARG A 724 -4.30 -29.18 0.17
N ILE A 725 -4.81 -28.20 0.93
CA ILE A 725 -5.97 -28.34 1.81
C ILE A 725 -7.16 -27.52 1.32
N ALA A 726 -6.93 -26.25 0.94
CA ALA A 726 -7.98 -25.36 0.46
C ALA A 726 -8.46 -25.67 -0.97
N GLY A 727 -7.74 -26.53 -1.72
CA GLY A 727 -8.03 -26.83 -3.11
C GLY A 727 -7.64 -25.71 -4.05
N ARG A 728 -8.23 -25.68 -5.25
CA ARG A 728 -7.96 -24.66 -6.26
C ARG A 728 -8.52 -23.31 -5.85
N GLN A 729 -7.67 -22.32 -5.83
CA GLN A 729 -8.01 -20.94 -5.50
C GLN A 729 -7.39 -20.01 -6.52
N ARG A 730 -8.00 -18.81 -6.68
CA ARG A 730 -7.59 -17.77 -7.60
C ARG A 730 -7.04 -16.60 -6.81
N PHE A 731 -5.79 -16.19 -7.11
CA PHE A 731 -5.06 -15.14 -6.41
C PHE A 731 -4.79 -13.95 -7.29
N PRO A 732 -4.83 -12.70 -6.77
CA PRO A 732 -4.40 -11.53 -7.50
C PRO A 732 -2.89 -11.57 -7.75
N GLY A 733 -2.48 -11.18 -8.97
CA GLY A 733 -1.08 -10.94 -9.30
C GLY A 733 -0.57 -9.60 -8.78
N TRP A 734 0.65 -9.22 -9.18
CA TRP A 734 1.19 -7.89 -8.92
C TRP A 734 0.66 -6.88 -9.97
N PRO A 735 0.51 -5.58 -9.61
CA PRO A 735 -0.26 -4.62 -10.40
C PRO A 735 0.52 -4.05 -11.59
N PHE A 736 1.43 -4.81 -12.13
CA PHE A 736 2.21 -4.40 -13.29
C PHE A 736 2.62 -5.60 -14.16
N ARG A 737 2.82 -5.32 -15.44
CA ARG A 737 3.36 -6.25 -16.42
C ARG A 737 4.71 -5.74 -16.88
N ILE A 738 5.76 -6.55 -16.80
CA ILE A 738 7.10 -6.19 -17.29
C ILE A 738 7.36 -6.97 -18.57
N THR A 739 7.77 -6.28 -19.63
CA THR A 739 8.04 -6.87 -20.93
C THR A 739 9.42 -6.42 -21.47
N PRO A 740 10.38 -7.33 -21.68
CA PRO A 740 10.35 -8.75 -21.32
C PRO A 740 10.34 -8.97 -19.81
N GLY A 741 9.74 -10.07 -19.34
CA GLY A 741 9.65 -10.37 -17.93
C GLY A 741 8.79 -11.60 -17.63
N PRO A 742 8.45 -11.86 -16.39
CA PRO A 742 7.67 -13.03 -16.00
C PRO A 742 6.25 -12.98 -16.61
N SER A 743 5.84 -14.11 -17.20
CA SER A 743 4.47 -14.29 -17.71
C SER A 743 3.46 -14.62 -16.61
N ARG A 744 3.94 -15.05 -15.44
CA ARG A 744 3.19 -15.38 -14.22
C ARG A 744 3.96 -14.92 -13.01
N HIS A 745 3.24 -14.47 -11.99
CA HIS A 745 3.83 -14.04 -10.73
C HIS A 745 3.86 -15.16 -9.67
N HIS A 746 2.83 -16.02 -9.65
CA HIS A 746 2.74 -17.05 -8.62
C HIS A 746 3.13 -18.42 -9.15
N ARG A 747 4.04 -19.09 -8.46
CA ARG A 747 4.58 -20.41 -8.80
C ARG A 747 4.10 -21.50 -7.85
N SER A 748 3.82 -21.16 -6.61
CA SER A 748 3.29 -22.08 -5.62
C SER A 748 2.28 -21.42 -4.70
N PRO A 749 1.27 -22.16 -4.20
CA PRO A 749 0.37 -21.68 -3.17
C PRO A 749 1.11 -21.42 -1.85
N SER A 750 0.43 -20.81 -0.90
CA SER A 750 0.94 -20.68 0.47
C SER A 750 1.23 -22.07 1.06
N PRO A 751 2.32 -22.24 1.82
CA PRO A 751 2.66 -23.52 2.41
C PRO A 751 1.74 -23.89 3.58
N THR A 752 1.54 -25.17 3.81
CA THR A 752 1.00 -25.66 5.10
C THR A 752 2.10 -25.59 6.17
N LEU A 753 1.70 -25.56 7.43
CA LEU A 753 2.61 -25.41 8.57
C LEU A 753 3.69 -26.51 8.56
N GLY A 754 4.96 -26.11 8.52
CA GLY A 754 6.11 -27.01 8.50
C GLY A 754 6.23 -27.88 7.24
N GLN A 755 5.54 -27.53 6.16
CA GLN A 755 5.49 -28.33 4.92
C GLN A 755 6.87 -28.72 4.39
N HIS A 756 7.87 -27.87 4.60
CA HIS A 756 9.21 -28.05 4.03
C HIS A 756 10.28 -28.35 5.10
N ASN A 757 9.88 -28.81 6.30
CA ASN A 757 10.81 -29.14 7.38
C ASN A 757 11.91 -30.09 6.92
N ASP A 758 11.58 -31.20 6.29
CA ASP A 758 12.56 -32.22 5.86
C ASP A 758 13.48 -31.69 4.76
N GLU A 759 12.92 -30.95 3.80
CA GLU A 759 13.68 -30.36 2.69
C GLU A 759 14.68 -29.30 3.18
N VAL A 760 14.21 -28.32 3.96
CA VAL A 760 15.03 -27.19 4.43
C VAL A 760 16.10 -27.67 5.41
N LEU A 761 15.73 -28.52 6.39
CA LEU A 761 16.67 -29.01 7.38
C LEU A 761 17.67 -30.01 6.79
N GLY A 762 17.23 -30.84 5.84
CA GLY A 762 18.11 -31.72 5.06
C GLY A 762 19.14 -30.94 4.24
N ALA A 763 18.73 -29.81 3.61
CA ALA A 763 19.64 -28.90 2.91
C ALA A 763 20.67 -28.24 3.85
N LEU A 764 20.31 -28.02 5.13
CA LEU A 764 21.26 -27.61 6.17
C LEU A 764 22.21 -28.74 6.61
N GLY A 765 22.07 -29.97 6.09
CA GLY A 765 22.92 -31.12 6.37
C GLY A 765 22.47 -31.97 7.56
N LEU A 766 21.24 -31.83 8.05
CA LEU A 766 20.70 -32.73 9.08
C LEU A 766 20.30 -34.06 8.44
N THR A 767 20.60 -35.14 9.17
CA THR A 767 20.16 -36.48 8.80
C THR A 767 18.66 -36.70 9.11
N PRO A 768 17.97 -37.65 8.47
CA PRO A 768 16.58 -37.98 8.80
C PRO A 768 16.36 -38.33 10.28
N ASP A 769 17.34 -38.99 10.94
CA ASP A 769 17.25 -39.35 12.36
C ASP A 769 17.33 -38.10 13.26
N GLU A 770 18.18 -37.12 12.93
CA GLU A 770 18.24 -35.85 13.64
C GLU A 770 16.96 -35.07 13.50
N ILE A 771 16.38 -35.02 12.28
CA ILE A 771 15.10 -34.35 12.02
C ILE A 771 13.97 -35.05 12.80
N SER A 772 13.94 -36.38 12.83
CA SER A 772 12.98 -37.14 13.63
C SER A 772 13.09 -36.82 15.13
N THR A 773 14.31 -36.72 15.65
CA THR A 773 14.56 -36.33 17.04
C THR A 773 14.06 -34.93 17.38
N LEU A 774 14.21 -33.98 16.46
CA LEU A 774 13.65 -32.61 16.61
C LEU A 774 12.13 -32.62 16.67
N ARG A 775 11.47 -33.48 15.86
CA ARG A 775 10.02 -33.68 15.86
C ARG A 775 9.54 -34.28 17.18
N GLU A 776 10.20 -35.33 17.68
CA GLU A 776 9.89 -35.95 18.98
C GLU A 776 9.99 -34.94 20.13
N ARG A 777 11.00 -34.07 20.08
CA ARG A 777 11.21 -32.98 21.05
C ARG A 777 10.30 -31.77 20.85
N ARG A 778 9.45 -31.77 19.83
CA ARG A 778 8.56 -30.65 19.44
C ARG A 778 9.30 -29.35 19.15
N VAL A 779 10.56 -29.43 18.75
CA VAL A 779 11.30 -28.28 18.23
C VAL A 779 10.78 -27.89 16.84
N ILE A 780 10.36 -28.88 16.09
CA ILE A 780 9.68 -28.75 14.78
C ILE A 780 8.38 -29.57 14.78
N GLY A 781 7.49 -29.30 13.81
CA GLY A 781 6.27 -30.08 13.61
C GLY A 781 5.43 -29.52 12.45
N GLU A 782 4.32 -30.17 12.17
CA GLU A 782 3.43 -29.90 11.03
C GLU A 782 1.98 -29.69 11.49
N ARG A 783 1.75 -29.59 12.81
CA ARG A 783 0.45 -29.33 13.43
C ARG A 783 0.60 -28.43 14.65
N LEU A 784 -0.39 -27.59 14.87
CA LEU A 784 -0.44 -26.75 16.06
C LEU A 784 -0.53 -27.64 17.32
N LEU A 785 0.15 -27.24 18.39
CA LEU A 785 0.11 -27.98 19.66
C LEU A 785 -1.25 -27.94 20.35
N ASN A 786 -2.03 -26.88 20.11
CA ASN A 786 -3.31 -26.63 20.80
C ASN A 786 -4.47 -26.42 19.80
N ALA A 787 -4.42 -27.05 18.62
CA ALA A 787 -5.50 -26.96 17.62
C ALA A 787 -6.70 -27.82 17.97
#